data_67a8d41cacfd5d02f0fc0c3c4eadd4a3
#
_entry.id   67a8d41cacfd5d02f0fc0c3c4eadd4a3
#
_cell.length_a   1.000
_cell.length_b   1.000
_cell.length_c   1.000
_cell.angle_alpha   90.00
_cell.angle_beta   90.00
_cell.angle_gamma   90.00
#
_symmetry.space_group_name_H-M   'P 1'
#
loop_
_entity.id
_entity.type
_entity.pdbx_description
1 polymer ?
#
loop_
_entity_poly.entity_id
_entity_poly.type
_entity_poly.pdbx_seq_one_letter_code
_entity_poly.pdbx_strand_id
1 'polypeptide(L)'
;MEKVRVLELYERAMARGSDMVLPHEHDAGLGAFLLPTFHALSVSLFFVSPFNIMCGIFCSVSVTGHVVPSKRHCLLLEKRGPDSSRELRQKSENVYLTCFSTVLALRGDHTVVQPVQHSDYPSAFLCWNGEAWKYDNEPISGNDSDVVFANISSLLLKAEDCNTSASSSKVMQQVLNRITGPYAFVYYDPRSDTLFFGRDPLGRRSLMYRVDESGNFILSTISGQQDQGWAEVEADGIYSLDLKSFQESSQQKKPCTPICLPYISSPNTITSASQPPSSSTSPLSTSSPAVAKVEALLRGSLHLRISNIPTHTYLEPDFPAASLAILFSGGLDCTLLARLSNEILDPAQPIDLLNVAFENPRVHRRPADAEPEKPWSPYELCPDRITGRASFAELQAICPGRLWRFVAIDIPYTEFLSHKPEVISLIYPHNTEMDLSIASALYFASRGRGLTSPKLGEPILYKSQANVLLSGLGADELFGGYTRHDTAFRRHGFSGLKDELDLDVDRLGKRNLGRDDRVLSSWARETRFPFLDEDLVRWAVNAPVWERCGFGEDKENLDNETGSLEPAKKLLRCLAWKLGMKNVAAEKKRAVSKPWYDIINLLMMIIDPVRRPHCQNGSRPIKGNPGHYLKSCSNRDTSLAMRRNTSEALKCTIAFQRAPHLLFLVSLSSGL
;
A
#
# COMPACT_ATOMS: atom_id res chain seq x y z
N MET A 1 4.19 37.45 2.29
CA MET A 1 4.92 37.43 1.01
C MET A 1 6.41 37.14 1.15
N GLU A 2 7.11 37.59 2.17
CA GLU A 2 8.53 37.26 2.39
C GLU A 2 8.81 35.79 2.73
N LYS A 3 7.97 35.15 3.50
CA LYS A 3 8.12 33.73 3.87
C LYS A 3 8.04 32.75 2.69
N VAL A 4 7.25 33.09 1.66
CA VAL A 4 7.14 32.26 0.44
C VAL A 4 8.41 32.37 -0.42
N ARG A 5 9.02 33.55 -0.48
CA ARG A 5 10.28 33.75 -1.22
C ARG A 5 11.47 33.00 -0.62
N VAL A 6 11.52 32.85 0.69
CA VAL A 6 12.60 32.13 1.38
C VAL A 6 12.49 30.61 1.13
N LEU A 7 11.28 30.06 1.10
CA LEU A 7 11.08 28.64 0.77
C LEU A 7 11.47 28.32 -0.70
N GLU A 8 11.09 29.16 -1.64
CA GLU A 8 11.50 28.99 -3.05
C GLU A 8 13.00 29.09 -3.27
N LEU A 9 13.70 29.93 -2.51
CA LEU A 9 15.15 30.06 -2.57
C LEU A 9 15.85 28.84 -1.97
N TYR A 10 15.31 28.28 -0.90
CA TYR A 10 15.84 27.08 -0.26
C TYR A 10 15.65 25.82 -1.16
N GLU A 11 14.49 25.66 -1.76
CA GLU A 11 14.23 24.56 -2.71
C GLU A 11 15.11 24.66 -3.97
N ARG A 12 15.39 25.87 -4.47
CA ARG A 12 16.32 26.09 -5.59
C ARG A 12 17.78 25.83 -5.23
N ALA A 13 18.18 26.06 -3.99
CA ALA A 13 19.53 25.79 -3.50
C ALA A 13 19.77 24.28 -3.35
N MET A 14 18.79 23.55 -2.82
CA MET A 14 18.88 22.08 -2.67
C MET A 14 18.84 21.33 -4.01
N ALA A 15 18.20 21.89 -5.02
CA ALA A 15 18.14 21.29 -6.36
C ALA A 15 19.44 21.44 -7.17
N ARG A 16 20.38 22.28 -6.76
CA ARG A 16 21.60 22.59 -7.51
C ARG A 16 22.87 21.91 -7.05
N GLY A 17 22.83 21.14 -5.94
CA GLY A 17 23.96 20.27 -5.51
C GLY A 17 25.33 20.96 -5.43
N SER A 18 25.40 22.26 -5.06
CA SER A 18 26.65 22.98 -5.00
C SER A 18 27.11 23.17 -3.55
N ASP A 19 28.27 22.59 -3.24
CA ASP A 19 29.04 22.84 -2.03
C ASP A 19 29.38 24.34 -1.95
N MET A 20 28.82 25.04 -0.96
CA MET A 20 29.25 26.42 -0.65
C MET A 20 30.46 26.38 0.25
N VAL A 21 31.62 26.69 -0.31
CA VAL A 21 32.84 27.04 0.43
C VAL A 21 32.69 28.49 0.91
N LEU A 22 32.77 28.68 2.22
CA LEU A 22 32.82 30.01 2.84
C LEU A 22 34.23 30.63 2.61
N PRO A 23 34.34 31.91 2.22
CA PRO A 23 35.63 32.58 2.12
C PRO A 23 36.15 32.97 3.50
N HIS A 24 37.44 32.76 3.72
CA HIS A 24 38.22 33.27 4.85
C HIS A 24 38.32 34.77 4.86
N GLU A 25 38.18 35.37 6.08
CA GLU A 25 38.49 36.78 6.37
C GLU A 25 39.97 37.06 6.15
N HIS A 26 40.27 38.19 5.48
CA HIS A 26 41.41 39.04 5.83
C HIS A 26 41.17 40.49 5.38
N ASP A 27 41.43 41.41 6.38
CA ASP A 27 41.90 42.80 6.35
C ASP A 27 40.99 43.97 5.94
N ALA A 28 40.80 44.78 6.89
CA ALA A 28 41.18 46.18 7.12
C ALA A 28 40.09 47.18 7.49
N GLY A 29 40.18 47.70 8.71
CA GLY A 29 40.26 49.12 8.95
C GLY A 29 39.01 49.93 9.30
N LEU A 30 38.89 50.33 10.60
CA LEU A 30 38.38 51.62 11.13
C LEU A 30 36.86 51.95 11.07
N GLY A 31 36.29 52.10 12.27
CA GLY A 31 35.09 52.89 12.48
C GLY A 31 34.25 52.48 13.70
N ALA A 32 34.61 52.98 14.88
CA ALA A 32 33.84 52.83 16.14
C ALA A 32 32.46 53.50 16.03
N PHE A 33 31.38 52.78 16.30
CA PHE A 33 30.18 53.30 16.95
C PHE A 33 29.48 52.22 17.77
N LEU A 34 29.13 52.60 19.00
CA LEU A 34 28.46 51.84 20.03
C LEU A 34 27.16 51.20 19.60
N LEU A 35 27.01 49.91 19.80
CA LEU A 35 25.74 49.21 19.87
C LEU A 35 25.76 48.15 20.96
N PRO A 36 24.65 47.95 21.69
CA PRO A 36 24.61 47.13 22.89
C PRO A 36 24.67 45.62 22.56
N THR A 37 25.34 44.91 23.45
CA THR A 37 25.48 43.46 23.49
C THR A 37 24.17 42.70 23.35
N PHE A 38 23.93 42.14 22.17
CA PHE A 38 23.01 41.03 22.05
C PHE A 38 23.80 39.70 22.20
N HIS A 39 23.56 38.98 23.28
CA HIS A 39 23.94 37.62 23.41
C HIS A 39 23.24 36.83 22.29
N ALA A 40 24.01 36.34 21.34
CA ALA A 40 23.57 35.36 20.35
C ALA A 40 23.30 34.04 21.09
N LEU A 41 22.08 33.86 21.58
CA LEU A 41 21.48 32.55 21.80
C LEU A 41 21.28 31.94 20.41
N SER A 42 22.18 31.01 20.07
CA SER A 42 21.93 30.09 18.92
C SER A 42 20.76 29.19 19.32
N VAL A 43 19.55 29.69 19.12
CA VAL A 43 18.35 28.86 19.10
C VAL A 43 18.39 28.08 17.80
N SER A 44 18.90 26.85 17.84
CA SER A 44 18.62 25.87 16.86
C SER A 44 17.10 25.65 16.86
N LEU A 45 16.41 26.41 16.04
CA LEU A 45 15.02 26.17 15.68
C LEU A 45 14.99 24.84 14.90
N PHE A 46 14.93 23.75 15.66
CA PHE A 46 14.34 22.51 15.12
C PHE A 46 12.90 22.87 14.74
N PHE A 47 12.66 23.15 13.49
CA PHE A 47 11.32 23.08 12.94
C PHE A 47 10.91 21.61 13.02
N VAL A 48 10.31 21.24 14.13
CA VAL A 48 9.51 20.02 14.22
C VAL A 48 8.31 20.29 13.32
N SER A 49 8.42 19.84 12.09
CA SER A 49 7.27 19.78 11.19
C SER A 49 6.29 18.78 11.84
N PRO A 50 5.04 19.17 12.13
CA PRO A 50 4.05 18.23 12.66
C PRO A 50 3.57 17.34 11.52
N PHE A 51 4.34 16.30 11.20
CA PHE A 51 3.96 15.35 10.17
C PHE A 51 3.89 13.96 10.82
N ASN A 52 2.70 13.42 10.90
CA ASN A 52 2.33 12.15 11.51
C ASN A 52 2.41 11.01 10.48
N ILE A 53 2.83 9.79 10.88
CA ILE A 53 3.22 8.80 9.87
C ILE A 53 3.24 7.36 10.41
N MET A 54 3.23 6.34 9.51
CA MET A 54 3.21 4.91 9.85
C MET A 54 4.50 4.39 10.48
N CYS A 55 4.38 3.32 11.30
CA CYS A 55 5.51 2.69 11.97
C CYS A 55 6.47 2.00 10.99
N GLY A 56 7.77 2.13 11.24
CA GLY A 56 8.82 1.40 10.55
C GLY A 56 9.47 0.37 11.46
N ILE A 57 9.76 -0.83 10.93
CA ILE A 57 10.43 -1.91 11.66
C ILE A 57 11.70 -2.30 10.90
N PHE A 58 12.81 -2.40 11.61
CA PHE A 58 14.01 -3.12 11.24
C PHE A 58 14.41 -4.01 12.42
N CYS A 59 14.72 -5.28 12.16
CA CYS A 59 15.26 -6.18 13.15
C CYS A 59 16.30 -7.09 12.50
N SER A 60 17.45 -7.27 13.14
CA SER A 60 18.50 -8.18 12.69
C SER A 60 18.89 -9.18 13.77
N VAL A 61 19.21 -10.40 13.33
CA VAL A 61 19.74 -11.50 14.14
C VAL A 61 21.09 -11.89 13.56
N SER A 62 22.13 -11.86 14.38
CA SER A 62 23.51 -12.16 13.97
C SER A 62 24.27 -12.91 15.04
N VAL A 63 25.15 -13.82 14.66
CA VAL A 63 26.06 -14.55 15.57
C VAL A 63 27.40 -13.83 15.79
N THR A 64 27.72 -12.83 14.95
CA THR A 64 29.06 -12.19 14.96
C THR A 64 29.07 -10.82 15.63
N GLY A 65 27.91 -10.15 15.74
CA GLY A 65 27.82 -8.80 16.31
C GLY A 65 26.52 -8.09 15.92
N HIS A 66 26.33 -6.87 16.42
CA HIS A 66 25.14 -6.06 16.08
C HIS A 66 25.18 -5.56 14.63
N VAL A 67 24.16 -5.90 13.85
CA VAL A 67 23.97 -5.42 12.48
C VAL A 67 22.92 -4.29 12.50
N VAL A 68 23.36 -3.08 12.18
CA VAL A 68 22.52 -1.87 12.18
C VAL A 68 22.02 -1.52 10.77
N PRO A 69 20.85 -0.87 10.62
CA PRO A 69 20.40 -0.38 9.32
C PRO A 69 21.35 0.71 8.80
N SER A 70 21.51 0.79 7.48
CA SER A 70 22.26 1.88 6.84
C SER A 70 21.56 3.23 7.07
N LYS A 71 22.29 4.35 6.96
CA LYS A 71 21.70 5.71 7.07
C LYS A 71 20.50 5.91 6.15
N ARG A 72 20.62 5.44 4.88
CA ARG A 72 19.51 5.49 3.94
C ARG A 72 18.32 4.67 4.41
N HIS A 73 18.55 3.50 4.98
CA HIS A 73 17.49 2.64 5.50
C HIS A 73 16.78 3.32 6.68
N CYS A 74 17.54 3.90 7.63
CA CYS A 74 16.96 4.69 8.71
C CYS A 74 16.07 5.82 8.19
N LEU A 75 16.56 6.63 7.24
CA LEU A 75 15.78 7.72 6.64
C LEU A 75 14.48 7.24 6.00
N LEU A 76 14.48 6.07 5.34
CA LEU A 76 13.27 5.50 4.76
C LEU A 76 12.28 5.02 5.84
N LEU A 77 12.78 4.47 6.94
CA LEU A 77 11.95 4.10 8.09
C LEU A 77 11.42 5.33 8.83
N GLU A 78 12.24 6.37 9.01
CA GLU A 78 11.83 7.64 9.62
C GLU A 78 10.79 8.38 8.79
N LYS A 79 10.84 8.29 7.46
CA LYS A 79 9.76 8.79 6.59
C LYS A 79 8.42 8.10 6.86
N ARG A 80 8.41 6.89 7.39
CA ARG A 80 7.19 6.16 7.79
C ARG A 80 6.73 6.54 9.19
N GLY A 81 7.65 6.78 10.14
CA GLY A 81 7.33 7.05 11.54
C GLY A 81 8.22 8.14 12.15
N PRO A 82 7.96 9.44 11.95
CA PRO A 82 8.80 10.49 12.50
C PRO A 82 8.41 10.95 13.92
N ASP A 83 7.31 10.46 14.50
CA ASP A 83 6.90 10.87 15.84
C ASP A 83 7.85 10.36 16.91
N SER A 84 8.48 9.22 16.66
CA SER A 84 9.51 8.64 17.51
C SER A 84 10.38 7.67 16.73
N SER A 85 11.67 7.61 17.08
CA SER A 85 12.59 6.57 16.60
C SER A 85 13.44 6.06 17.76
N ARG A 86 13.65 4.75 17.83
CA ARG A 86 14.48 4.11 18.84
C ARG A 86 15.26 2.94 18.27
N GLU A 87 16.54 2.88 18.60
CA GLU A 87 17.38 1.70 18.39
C GLU A 87 17.48 0.91 19.71
N LEU A 88 17.27 -0.40 19.64
CA LEU A 88 17.47 -1.35 20.74
C LEU A 88 18.51 -2.37 20.33
N ARG A 89 19.58 -2.48 21.12
CA ARG A 89 20.60 -3.53 20.99
C ARG A 89 20.52 -4.45 22.18
N GLN A 90 20.37 -5.73 21.91
CA GLN A 90 20.31 -6.76 22.93
C GLN A 90 21.16 -7.94 22.53
N LYS A 91 21.76 -8.60 23.54
CA LYS A 91 22.47 -9.86 23.34
C LYS A 91 21.74 -10.94 24.11
N SER A 92 21.30 -11.99 23.43
CA SER A 92 20.89 -13.23 24.07
C SER A 92 22.12 -14.12 24.35
N GLU A 93 21.90 -15.30 24.92
CA GLU A 93 23.00 -16.26 25.09
C GLU A 93 23.63 -16.66 23.74
N ASN A 94 22.83 -16.70 22.70
CA ASN A 94 23.19 -17.29 21.41
C ASN A 94 23.50 -16.27 20.31
N VAL A 95 22.86 -15.10 20.31
CA VAL A 95 22.91 -14.16 19.19
C VAL A 95 22.87 -12.70 19.65
N TYR A 96 23.21 -11.79 18.72
CA TYR A 96 23.02 -10.35 18.83
C TYR A 96 21.74 -9.95 18.10
N LEU A 97 20.83 -9.27 18.79
CA LEU A 97 19.61 -8.70 18.27
C LEU A 97 19.77 -7.19 18.15
N THR A 98 19.40 -6.62 17.00
CA THR A 98 19.36 -5.16 16.83
C THR A 98 18.04 -4.79 16.19
N CYS A 99 17.26 -3.95 16.87
CA CYS A 99 16.01 -3.43 16.36
C CYS A 99 16.09 -1.91 16.20
N PHE A 100 15.56 -1.39 15.12
CA PHE A 100 15.31 0.03 14.92
C PHE A 100 13.85 0.20 14.54
N SER A 101 13.10 0.86 15.39
CA SER A 101 11.68 1.11 15.14
C SER A 101 11.38 2.59 15.11
N THR A 102 10.48 2.97 14.21
CA THR A 102 9.94 4.32 14.12
C THR A 102 8.43 4.26 14.31
N VAL A 103 7.84 5.28 14.92
CA VAL A 103 6.45 5.26 15.37
C VAL A 103 5.63 6.37 14.72
N LEU A 104 4.39 6.02 14.39
CA LEU A 104 3.30 6.92 14.13
C LEU A 104 2.26 6.79 15.25
N ALA A 105 1.97 7.89 15.93
CA ALA A 105 0.97 7.95 16.98
C ALA A 105 -0.42 8.34 16.42
N LEU A 106 -1.24 7.36 16.04
CA LEU A 106 -2.63 7.59 15.60
C LEU A 106 -3.66 7.15 16.63
N ARG A 107 -3.23 6.52 17.74
CA ARG A 107 -4.11 6.02 18.78
C ARG A 107 -3.56 6.34 20.17
N GLY A 108 -4.49 6.53 21.12
CA GLY A 108 -4.16 6.93 22.48
C GLY A 108 -3.92 8.43 22.60
N ASP A 109 -3.50 8.84 23.78
CA ASP A 109 -3.25 10.23 24.18
C ASP A 109 -1.76 10.59 24.19
N HIS A 110 -0.88 9.62 23.93
CA HIS A 110 0.57 9.80 23.88
C HIS A 110 1.23 8.85 22.87
N THR A 111 2.48 9.18 22.51
CA THR A 111 3.29 8.33 21.63
C THR A 111 3.94 7.20 22.41
N VAL A 112 3.63 5.96 22.09
CA VAL A 112 4.32 4.78 22.63
C VAL A 112 5.59 4.52 21.83
N VAL A 113 6.72 4.64 22.50
CA VAL A 113 8.04 4.43 21.85
C VAL A 113 8.27 2.95 21.59
N GLN A 114 8.68 2.62 20.36
CA GLN A 114 9.00 1.24 19.98
C GLN A 114 10.49 1.07 19.67
N PRO A 115 11.07 -0.13 19.92
CA PRO A 115 10.46 -1.35 20.44
C PRO A 115 9.85 -1.19 21.84
N VAL A 116 8.61 -1.68 22.03
CA VAL A 116 7.92 -1.64 23.33
C VAL A 116 8.59 -2.61 24.28
N GLN A 117 8.85 -2.17 25.50
CA GLN A 117 9.37 -2.98 26.62
C GLN A 117 8.68 -2.54 27.91
N HIS A 118 8.34 -3.48 28.79
CA HIS A 118 7.76 -3.17 30.10
C HIS A 118 8.67 -3.68 31.23
N SER A 119 8.59 -3.04 32.40
CA SER A 119 9.37 -3.38 33.60
C SER A 119 9.15 -4.84 34.03
N ASP A 120 7.95 -5.38 33.84
CA ASP A 120 7.59 -6.72 34.29
C ASP A 120 8.21 -7.82 33.40
N TYR A 121 8.62 -7.46 32.16
CA TYR A 121 9.29 -8.38 31.23
C TYR A 121 10.36 -7.62 30.43
N PRO A 122 11.41 -7.09 31.08
CA PRO A 122 12.29 -6.05 30.53
C PRO A 122 13.16 -6.53 29.37
N SER A 123 13.41 -7.84 29.23
CA SER A 123 14.18 -8.42 28.13
C SER A 123 13.34 -8.76 26.90
N ALA A 124 12.01 -8.81 27.03
CA ALA A 124 11.13 -8.95 25.88
C ALA A 124 10.93 -7.61 25.16
N PHE A 125 10.71 -7.66 23.86
CA PHE A 125 10.36 -6.45 23.11
C PHE A 125 9.36 -6.75 21.99
N LEU A 126 8.58 -5.73 21.63
CA LEU A 126 7.65 -5.75 20.50
C LEU A 126 7.92 -4.57 19.56
N CYS A 127 8.11 -4.85 18.29
CA CYS A 127 8.00 -3.89 17.20
C CYS A 127 6.64 -4.14 16.51
N TRP A 128 5.82 -3.10 16.38
CA TRP A 128 4.47 -3.19 15.86
C TRP A 128 4.23 -2.13 14.78
N ASN A 129 3.83 -2.58 13.61
CA ASN A 129 3.38 -1.71 12.53
C ASN A 129 1.95 -2.08 12.16
N GLY A 130 0.98 -1.40 12.75
CA GLY A 130 -0.41 -1.77 12.53
C GLY A 130 -1.40 -1.02 13.38
N GLU A 131 -2.64 -1.46 13.27
CA GLU A 131 -3.78 -0.99 14.04
C GLU A 131 -4.60 -2.20 14.50
N ALA A 132 -4.49 -2.57 15.76
CA ALA A 132 -5.40 -3.54 16.36
C ALA A 132 -6.70 -2.83 16.74
N TRP A 133 -7.78 -3.09 15.98
CA TRP A 133 -9.09 -2.49 16.24
C TRP A 133 -9.79 -3.13 17.43
N LYS A 134 -9.69 -4.47 17.50
CA LYS A 134 -10.35 -5.28 18.54
C LYS A 134 -9.41 -6.37 19.05
N TYR A 135 -9.62 -6.75 20.31
CA TYR A 135 -9.05 -7.95 20.92
C TYR A 135 -10.21 -8.77 21.51
N ASP A 136 -10.33 -10.04 21.16
CA ASP A 136 -11.49 -10.90 21.52
C ASP A 136 -12.86 -10.29 21.13
N ASN A 137 -12.94 -9.64 19.98
CA ASN A 137 -14.10 -8.88 19.48
C ASN A 137 -14.45 -7.59 20.26
N GLU A 138 -13.76 -7.29 21.36
CA GLU A 138 -13.95 -6.05 22.11
C GLU A 138 -13.06 -4.94 21.54
N PRO A 139 -13.58 -3.73 21.34
CA PRO A 139 -12.79 -2.60 20.86
C PRO A 139 -11.64 -2.26 21.80
N ILE A 140 -10.44 -2.08 21.24
CA ILE A 140 -9.29 -1.62 22.00
C ILE A 140 -9.39 -0.12 22.25
N SER A 141 -9.30 0.29 23.53
CA SER A 141 -9.16 1.68 23.95
C SER A 141 -7.68 2.00 24.23
N GLY A 142 -7.25 3.23 23.95
CA GLY A 142 -5.86 3.65 24.13
C GLY A 142 -4.93 3.17 23.02
N ASN A 143 -3.64 3.01 23.35
CA ASN A 143 -2.63 2.57 22.39
C ASN A 143 -2.67 1.05 22.21
N ASP A 144 -2.74 0.59 20.98
CA ASP A 144 -2.89 -0.82 20.65
C ASP A 144 -1.59 -1.62 20.81
N SER A 145 -0.41 -1.03 20.59
CA SER A 145 0.87 -1.74 20.77
C SER A 145 1.13 -2.10 22.22
N ASP A 146 0.71 -1.25 23.18
CA ASP A 146 0.78 -1.56 24.61
C ASP A 146 -0.16 -2.70 24.98
N VAL A 147 -1.39 -2.67 24.47
CA VAL A 147 -2.39 -3.73 24.71
C VAL A 147 -1.91 -5.07 24.15
N VAL A 148 -1.35 -5.08 22.95
CA VAL A 148 -0.82 -6.28 22.31
C VAL A 148 0.38 -6.82 23.11
N PHE A 149 1.35 -5.96 23.47
CA PHE A 149 2.51 -6.36 24.29
C PHE A 149 2.08 -6.94 25.64
N ALA A 150 1.16 -6.29 26.34
CA ALA A 150 0.67 -6.72 27.64
C ALA A 150 -0.03 -8.09 27.58
N ASN A 151 -0.87 -8.31 26.55
CA ASN A 151 -1.54 -9.61 26.37
C ASN A 151 -0.55 -10.73 26.06
N ILE A 152 0.41 -10.52 25.16
CA ILE A 152 1.44 -11.52 24.85
C ILE A 152 2.25 -11.84 26.13
N SER A 153 2.81 -10.81 26.77
CA SER A 153 3.69 -10.98 27.92
C SER A 153 2.97 -11.62 29.12
N SER A 154 1.74 -11.19 29.40
CA SER A 154 0.93 -11.75 30.48
C SER A 154 0.64 -13.25 30.30
N LEU A 155 0.33 -13.67 29.09
CA LEU A 155 0.05 -15.09 28.82
C LEU A 155 1.33 -15.93 28.81
N LEU A 156 2.44 -15.41 28.28
CA LEU A 156 3.74 -16.07 28.34
C LEU A 156 4.22 -16.24 29.78
N LEU A 157 4.07 -15.23 30.63
CA LEU A 157 4.48 -15.28 32.05
C LEU A 157 3.63 -16.25 32.88
N LYS A 158 2.33 -16.37 32.56
CA LYS A 158 1.40 -17.28 33.27
C LYS A 158 1.56 -18.75 32.86
N ALA A 159 2.10 -19.01 31.69
CA ALA A 159 2.29 -20.37 31.21
C ALA A 159 3.53 -21.00 31.86
N GLU A 160 3.31 -22.00 32.72
CA GLU A 160 4.38 -22.65 33.52
C GLU A 160 5.45 -23.31 32.64
N ASP A 161 5.08 -23.84 31.46
CA ASP A 161 5.95 -24.58 30.55
C ASP A 161 6.49 -23.75 29.35
N CYS A 162 6.42 -22.42 29.37
CA CYS A 162 6.86 -21.57 28.24
C CYS A 162 8.39 -21.35 28.16
N ASN A 163 9.18 -22.39 28.41
CA ASN A 163 10.65 -22.36 28.29
C ASN A 163 11.13 -22.96 26.95
N THR A 164 10.22 -23.31 26.06
CA THR A 164 10.55 -23.87 24.74
C THR A 164 9.88 -23.06 23.65
N SER A 165 10.51 -22.99 22.48
CA SER A 165 9.96 -22.34 21.27
C SER A 165 8.56 -22.89 20.93
N ALA A 166 8.33 -24.20 21.11
CA ALA A 166 7.03 -24.82 20.82
C ALA A 166 5.91 -24.37 21.77
N SER A 167 6.20 -24.18 23.06
CA SER A 167 5.22 -23.72 24.06
C SER A 167 4.88 -22.26 23.85
N SER A 168 5.89 -21.41 23.71
CA SER A 168 5.71 -19.98 23.41
C SER A 168 4.96 -19.75 22.09
N SER A 169 5.21 -20.59 21.08
CA SER A 169 4.52 -20.56 19.79
C SER A 169 3.01 -20.72 19.92
N LYS A 170 2.54 -21.63 20.79
CA LYS A 170 1.10 -21.80 21.04
C LYS A 170 0.47 -20.57 21.67
N VAL A 171 1.17 -19.92 22.61
CA VAL A 171 0.69 -18.67 23.23
C VAL A 171 0.63 -17.55 22.21
N MET A 172 1.68 -17.38 21.39
CA MET A 172 1.69 -16.39 20.32
C MET A 172 0.52 -16.59 19.36
N GLN A 173 0.27 -17.83 18.94
CA GLN A 173 -0.85 -18.17 18.08
C GLN A 173 -2.20 -17.84 18.74
N GLN A 174 -2.37 -18.15 20.03
CA GLN A 174 -3.59 -17.81 20.78
C GLN A 174 -3.86 -16.31 20.84
N VAL A 175 -2.85 -15.49 21.13
CA VAL A 175 -3.01 -14.03 21.24
C VAL A 175 -3.30 -13.43 19.89
N LEU A 176 -2.49 -13.74 18.88
CA LEU A 176 -2.57 -13.07 17.57
C LEU A 176 -3.84 -13.44 16.79
N ASN A 177 -4.40 -14.65 17.00
CA ASN A 177 -5.70 -15.03 16.43
C ASN A 177 -6.90 -14.29 17.05
N ARG A 178 -6.74 -13.59 18.18
CA ARG A 178 -7.79 -12.77 18.83
C ARG A 178 -7.78 -11.32 18.38
N ILE A 179 -6.74 -10.91 17.62
CA ILE A 179 -6.59 -9.54 17.14
C ILE A 179 -7.36 -9.38 15.83
N THR A 180 -8.21 -8.36 15.76
CA THR A 180 -8.82 -7.87 14.52
C THR A 180 -8.15 -6.57 14.13
N GLY A 181 -7.59 -6.51 12.93
CA GLY A 181 -6.93 -5.31 12.41
C GLY A 181 -5.69 -5.61 11.55
N PRO A 182 -5.18 -4.63 10.78
CA PRO A 182 -3.98 -4.79 9.96
C PRO A 182 -2.73 -4.68 10.82
N TYR A 183 -1.80 -5.62 10.70
CA TYR A 183 -0.52 -5.54 11.42
C TYR A 183 0.62 -6.26 10.71
N ALA A 184 1.84 -5.82 11.05
CA ALA A 184 3.08 -6.56 10.95
C ALA A 184 3.84 -6.39 12.25
N PHE A 185 4.51 -7.43 12.73
CA PHE A 185 5.14 -7.41 14.04
C PHE A 185 6.45 -8.19 14.08
N VAL A 186 7.28 -7.85 15.05
CA VAL A 186 8.43 -8.63 15.52
C VAL A 186 8.40 -8.65 17.03
N TYR A 187 8.39 -9.82 17.64
CA TYR A 187 8.39 -10.01 19.09
C TYR A 187 9.50 -10.96 19.52
N TYR A 188 10.27 -10.59 20.51
CA TYR A 188 11.28 -11.45 21.13
C TYR A 188 10.83 -11.94 22.48
N ASP A 189 10.82 -13.26 22.65
CA ASP A 189 10.59 -13.94 23.93
C ASP A 189 11.92 -14.43 24.51
N PRO A 190 12.42 -13.80 25.60
CA PRO A 190 13.69 -14.18 26.21
C PRO A 190 13.66 -15.52 26.96
N ARG A 191 12.48 -16.04 27.34
CA ARG A 191 12.36 -17.32 28.06
C ARG A 191 12.62 -18.52 27.16
N SER A 192 12.08 -18.47 25.97
CA SER A 192 12.28 -19.52 24.95
C SER A 192 13.41 -19.20 23.98
N ASP A 193 14.08 -18.05 24.13
CA ASP A 193 15.07 -17.49 23.21
C ASP A 193 14.61 -17.56 21.74
N THR A 194 13.38 -17.09 21.49
CA THR A 194 12.70 -17.21 20.19
C THR A 194 12.28 -15.83 19.68
N LEU A 195 12.56 -15.56 18.41
CA LEU A 195 12.05 -14.39 17.68
C LEU A 195 10.80 -14.77 16.89
N PHE A 196 9.68 -14.15 17.21
CA PHE A 196 8.42 -14.28 16.48
C PHE A 196 8.21 -13.10 15.56
N PHE A 197 7.69 -13.34 14.37
CA PHE A 197 7.36 -12.29 13.41
C PHE A 197 6.26 -12.74 12.47
N GLY A 198 5.59 -11.78 11.83
CA GLY A 198 4.53 -12.10 10.89
C GLY A 198 3.74 -10.88 10.46
N ARG A 199 2.71 -11.15 9.66
CA ARG A 199 1.75 -10.18 9.14
C ARG A 199 0.35 -10.65 9.49
N ASP A 200 -0.63 -9.76 9.50
CA ASP A 200 -2.04 -10.14 9.65
C ASP A 200 -2.49 -11.12 8.54
N PRO A 201 -3.58 -11.89 8.74
CA PRO A 201 -3.97 -12.95 7.80
C PRO A 201 -4.31 -12.50 6.38
N LEU A 202 -4.53 -11.20 6.16
CA LEU A 202 -4.73 -10.61 4.83
C LEU A 202 -3.47 -9.96 4.28
N GLY A 203 -2.42 -9.80 5.10
CA GLY A 203 -1.15 -9.20 4.71
C GLY A 203 -1.23 -7.71 4.42
N ARG A 204 -2.03 -6.95 5.17
CA ARG A 204 -2.31 -5.53 4.93
C ARG A 204 -1.16 -4.58 5.29
N ARG A 205 -0.15 -5.06 6.02
CA ARG A 205 1.08 -4.32 6.32
C ARG A 205 2.28 -5.03 5.73
N SER A 206 3.29 -4.25 5.33
CA SER A 206 4.53 -4.79 4.78
C SER A 206 5.43 -5.32 5.89
N LEU A 207 5.98 -6.51 5.69
CA LEU A 207 7.15 -7.04 6.37
C LEU A 207 7.92 -7.89 5.38
N MET A 208 9.21 -7.68 5.28
CA MET A 208 10.12 -8.40 4.39
C MET A 208 11.26 -8.98 5.19
N TYR A 209 11.87 -10.02 4.66
CA TYR A 209 13.06 -10.63 5.23
C TYR A 209 14.13 -10.86 4.17
N ARG A 210 15.36 -11.00 4.64
CA ARG A 210 16.49 -11.49 3.85
C ARG A 210 17.52 -12.14 4.75
N VAL A 211 18.34 -13.01 4.15
CA VAL A 211 19.59 -13.47 4.75
C VAL A 211 20.72 -12.83 3.95
N ASP A 212 21.62 -12.12 4.62
CA ASP A 212 22.74 -11.47 3.94
C ASP A 212 23.90 -12.45 3.69
N GLU A 213 24.95 -11.99 3.00
CA GLU A 213 26.12 -12.81 2.65
C GLU A 213 26.90 -13.31 3.88
N SER A 214 26.76 -12.64 5.01
CA SER A 214 27.34 -13.03 6.29
C SER A 214 26.47 -14.02 7.08
N GLY A 215 25.29 -14.40 6.56
CA GLY A 215 24.35 -15.29 7.21
C GLY A 215 23.47 -14.60 8.25
N ASN A 216 23.47 -13.26 8.33
CA ASN A 216 22.57 -12.54 9.23
C ASN A 216 21.14 -12.56 8.71
N PHE A 217 20.19 -12.85 9.60
CA PHE A 217 18.77 -12.79 9.28
C PHE A 217 18.24 -11.38 9.56
N ILE A 218 17.60 -10.76 8.58
CA ILE A 218 17.17 -9.36 8.66
C ILE A 218 15.71 -9.26 8.28
N LEU A 219 14.91 -8.60 9.12
CA LEU A 219 13.51 -8.24 8.89
C LEU A 219 13.39 -6.73 8.70
N SER A 220 12.54 -6.28 7.78
CA SER A 220 12.21 -4.87 7.66
C SER A 220 10.88 -4.63 6.96
N THR A 221 10.22 -3.53 7.30
CA THR A 221 8.98 -3.09 6.60
C THR A 221 9.26 -2.45 5.25
N ILE A 222 10.51 -2.14 4.94
CA ILE A 222 10.94 -1.55 3.67
C ILE A 222 12.34 -2.05 3.29
N SER A 223 12.64 -2.21 2.00
CA SER A 223 13.98 -2.54 1.55
C SER A 223 14.88 -1.31 1.60
N GLY A 224 16.02 -1.40 2.27
CA GLY A 224 17.00 -0.29 2.29
C GLY A 224 17.76 -0.10 0.99
N GLN A 225 17.88 -1.17 0.19
CA GLN A 225 18.55 -1.19 -1.12
C GLN A 225 17.86 -2.19 -2.05
N GLN A 226 17.86 -1.91 -3.34
CA GLN A 226 17.52 -2.87 -4.38
C GLN A 226 18.63 -3.94 -4.46
N ASP A 227 18.36 -5.09 -4.98
CA ASP A 227 19.31 -6.17 -5.31
C ASP A 227 19.87 -6.99 -4.14
N GLN A 228 19.25 -6.95 -2.96
CA GLN A 228 19.76 -7.67 -1.79
C GLN A 228 18.95 -8.91 -1.37
N GLY A 229 18.18 -9.50 -2.28
CA GLY A 229 17.48 -10.76 -1.99
C GLY A 229 16.36 -10.64 -0.95
N TRP A 230 15.70 -9.49 -0.84
CA TRP A 230 14.53 -9.34 0.00
C TRP A 230 13.34 -10.11 -0.55
N ALA A 231 12.62 -10.79 0.32
CA ALA A 231 11.33 -11.44 0.05
C ALA A 231 10.28 -10.93 1.04
N GLU A 232 9.03 -10.90 0.64
CA GLU A 232 7.94 -10.61 1.57
C GLU A 232 7.72 -11.80 2.51
N VAL A 233 7.45 -11.52 3.79
CA VAL A 233 6.96 -12.51 4.74
C VAL A 233 5.54 -12.88 4.30
N GLU A 234 5.26 -14.18 4.13
CA GLU A 234 3.92 -14.64 3.76
C GLU A 234 2.90 -14.30 4.86
N ALA A 235 1.63 -14.15 4.47
CA ALA A 235 0.53 -13.83 5.39
C ALA A 235 -0.28 -15.07 5.78
N ASP A 236 0.36 -16.23 5.82
CA ASP A 236 -0.24 -17.54 6.05
C ASP A 236 -0.13 -18.02 7.51
N GLY A 237 0.63 -17.30 8.33
CA GLY A 237 0.84 -17.66 9.72
C GLY A 237 1.79 -16.75 10.47
N ILE A 238 2.15 -17.21 11.66
CA ILE A 238 3.13 -16.61 12.55
C ILE A 238 4.42 -17.39 12.40
N TYR A 239 5.52 -16.70 12.16
CA TYR A 239 6.83 -17.32 12.02
C TYR A 239 7.60 -17.26 13.33
N SER A 240 8.29 -18.36 13.67
CA SER A 240 9.19 -18.47 14.82
C SER A 240 10.59 -18.82 14.35
N LEU A 241 11.59 -18.10 14.87
CA LEU A 241 13.01 -18.37 14.69
C LEU A 241 13.60 -18.68 16.06
N ASP A 242 13.91 -19.95 16.30
CA ASP A 242 14.64 -20.39 17.49
C ASP A 242 16.10 -19.95 17.38
N LEU A 243 16.56 -19.11 18.32
CA LEU A 243 17.85 -18.44 18.20
C LEU A 243 19.03 -19.36 18.50
N LYS A 244 18.84 -20.41 19.27
CA LYS A 244 19.84 -21.46 19.49
C LYS A 244 20.05 -22.26 18.20
N SER A 245 18.97 -22.72 17.59
CA SER A 245 19.02 -23.43 16.30
C SER A 245 19.61 -22.56 15.19
N PHE A 246 19.32 -21.24 15.22
CA PHE A 246 19.93 -20.28 14.30
C PHE A 246 21.44 -20.20 14.46
N GLN A 247 21.95 -20.11 15.71
CA GLN A 247 23.37 -20.09 16.00
C GLN A 247 24.07 -21.37 15.53
N GLU A 248 23.50 -22.55 15.85
CA GLU A 248 24.03 -23.86 15.46
C GLU A 248 24.08 -24.02 13.93
N SER A 249 23.03 -23.57 13.24
CA SER A 249 22.96 -23.60 11.78
C SER A 249 23.98 -22.68 11.13
N SER A 250 24.16 -21.48 11.67
CA SER A 250 25.15 -20.52 11.23
C SER A 250 26.56 -21.03 11.35
N GLN A 251 26.91 -21.67 12.49
CA GLN A 251 28.21 -22.31 12.70
C GLN A 251 28.48 -23.42 11.68
N GLN A 252 27.43 -24.16 11.29
CA GLN A 252 27.51 -25.23 10.29
C GLN A 252 27.42 -24.72 8.85
N LYS A 253 27.28 -23.41 8.63
CA LYS A 253 27.01 -22.77 7.32
C LYS A 253 25.79 -23.36 6.60
N LYS A 254 24.76 -23.71 7.36
CA LYS A 254 23.49 -24.23 6.85
C LYS A 254 22.43 -23.13 6.94
N PRO A 255 21.45 -23.08 6.02
CA PRO A 255 20.33 -22.17 6.15
C PRO A 255 19.46 -22.57 7.36
N CYS A 256 19.14 -21.61 8.22
CA CYS A 256 18.12 -21.75 9.23
C CYS A 256 16.80 -21.22 8.68
N THR A 257 15.78 -22.07 8.66
CA THR A 257 14.45 -21.70 8.14
C THR A 257 13.51 -21.47 9.31
N PRO A 258 12.87 -20.28 9.42
CA PRO A 258 11.83 -20.06 10.42
C PRO A 258 10.67 -21.05 10.26
N ILE A 259 10.06 -21.43 11.38
CA ILE A 259 8.92 -22.34 11.39
C ILE A 259 7.64 -21.50 11.28
N CYS A 260 6.79 -21.82 10.32
CA CYS A 260 5.47 -21.20 10.17
C CYS A 260 4.44 -21.94 11.03
N LEU A 261 3.69 -21.17 11.80
CA LEU A 261 2.54 -21.60 12.58
C LEU A 261 1.30 -21.02 11.90
N PRO A 262 0.52 -21.82 11.16
CA PRO A 262 -0.64 -21.32 10.43
C PRO A 262 -1.65 -20.62 11.34
N TYR A 263 -2.35 -19.60 10.84
CA TYR A 263 -3.46 -19.00 11.56
C TYR A 263 -4.55 -20.04 11.83
N ILE A 264 -5.11 -20.07 13.06
CA ILE A 264 -6.20 -20.98 13.43
C ILE A 264 -7.48 -20.60 12.68
N SER A 265 -7.72 -19.31 12.52
CA SER A 265 -8.84 -18.79 11.73
C SER A 265 -8.37 -17.63 10.89
N SER A 266 -8.65 -17.67 9.60
CA SER A 266 -8.41 -16.55 8.70
C SER A 266 -9.74 -16.01 8.17
N PRO A 267 -9.88 -14.68 7.99
CA PRO A 267 -11.10 -14.10 7.43
C PRO A 267 -11.46 -14.63 6.04
N ASN A 268 -10.46 -15.06 5.27
CA ASN A 268 -10.62 -15.67 3.94
C ASN A 268 -10.90 -17.17 3.96
N THR A 269 -11.07 -17.79 5.14
CA THR A 269 -11.43 -19.22 5.22
C THR A 269 -12.85 -19.44 4.74
N ILE A 270 -13.01 -20.30 3.73
CA ILE A 270 -14.29 -20.70 3.19
C ILE A 270 -14.87 -21.80 4.08
N THR A 271 -15.96 -21.50 4.77
CA THR A 271 -16.63 -22.46 5.68
C THR A 271 -17.92 -23.05 5.09
N SER A 272 -18.41 -22.47 4.00
CA SER A 272 -19.67 -22.83 3.36
C SER A 272 -19.48 -22.98 1.85
N ALA A 273 -19.86 -24.12 1.32
CA ALA A 273 -19.93 -24.37 -0.12
C ALA A 273 -21.40 -24.16 -0.56
N SER A 274 -21.71 -22.99 -1.09
CA SER A 274 -23.02 -22.75 -1.71
C SER A 274 -23.08 -23.47 -3.05
N GLN A 275 -24.05 -24.37 -3.20
CA GLN A 275 -24.31 -25.00 -4.52
C GLN A 275 -24.98 -23.96 -5.45
N PRO A 276 -24.56 -23.87 -6.71
CA PRO A 276 -25.20 -22.97 -7.65
C PRO A 276 -26.67 -23.38 -7.85
N PRO A 277 -27.56 -22.39 -8.01
CA PRO A 277 -28.98 -22.68 -8.27
C PRO A 277 -29.13 -23.46 -9.58
N SER A 278 -30.12 -24.34 -9.64
CA SER A 278 -30.46 -25.12 -10.84
C SER A 278 -31.12 -24.29 -11.94
N SER A 279 -31.52 -23.04 -11.64
CA SER A 279 -32.15 -22.08 -12.54
C SER A 279 -31.51 -20.70 -12.38
N SER A 280 -31.89 -19.75 -13.23
CA SER A 280 -31.46 -18.33 -13.13
C SER A 280 -31.70 -17.75 -11.73
N THR A 281 -30.78 -16.87 -11.30
CA THR A 281 -30.87 -16.23 -9.99
C THR A 281 -31.78 -15.02 -10.05
N SER A 282 -32.48 -14.74 -8.92
CA SER A 282 -33.22 -13.49 -8.79
C SER A 282 -32.28 -12.29 -8.90
N PRO A 283 -32.62 -11.27 -9.71
CA PRO A 283 -31.78 -10.10 -9.89
C PRO A 283 -31.54 -9.35 -8.58
N LEU A 284 -30.32 -8.82 -8.43
CA LEU A 284 -29.98 -7.92 -7.33
C LEU A 284 -30.67 -6.57 -7.52
N SER A 285 -31.29 -6.07 -6.44
CA SER A 285 -31.97 -4.77 -6.35
C SER A 285 -31.55 -4.01 -5.11
N THR A 286 -31.98 -2.77 -5.00
CA THR A 286 -31.74 -1.93 -3.79
C THR A 286 -32.35 -2.52 -2.51
N SER A 287 -33.36 -3.35 -2.62
CA SER A 287 -34.05 -4.02 -1.50
C SER A 287 -33.48 -5.41 -1.16
N SER A 288 -32.52 -5.91 -1.94
CA SER A 288 -31.91 -7.22 -1.68
C SER A 288 -31.29 -7.30 -0.29
N PRO A 289 -31.49 -8.38 0.49
CA PRO A 289 -30.93 -8.52 1.85
C PRO A 289 -29.40 -8.42 1.87
N ALA A 290 -28.72 -8.92 0.83
CA ALA A 290 -27.28 -8.82 0.70
C ALA A 290 -26.79 -7.36 0.65
N VAL A 291 -27.55 -6.45 0.01
CA VAL A 291 -27.24 -5.01 -0.05
C VAL A 291 -27.30 -4.40 1.34
N ALA A 292 -28.37 -4.69 2.12
CA ALA A 292 -28.48 -4.20 3.50
C ALA A 292 -27.37 -4.77 4.40
N LYS A 293 -27.01 -6.05 4.21
CA LYS A 293 -25.92 -6.69 4.98
C LYS A 293 -24.58 -6.04 4.70
N VAL A 294 -24.21 -5.82 3.44
CA VAL A 294 -22.94 -5.18 3.07
C VAL A 294 -22.91 -3.71 3.49
N GLU A 295 -24.02 -2.99 3.39
CA GLU A 295 -24.11 -1.64 3.93
C GLU A 295 -23.78 -1.61 5.43
N ALA A 296 -24.39 -2.48 6.23
CA ALA A 296 -24.13 -2.56 7.66
C ALA A 296 -22.66 -2.91 7.97
N LEU A 297 -22.07 -3.87 7.24
CA LEU A 297 -20.67 -4.27 7.40
C LEU A 297 -19.71 -3.13 7.02
N LEU A 298 -19.95 -2.43 5.90
CA LEU A 298 -19.12 -1.28 5.49
C LEU A 298 -19.23 -0.11 6.47
N ARG A 299 -20.43 0.17 7.01
CA ARG A 299 -20.60 1.18 8.05
C ARG A 299 -19.83 0.83 9.32
N GLY A 300 -19.90 -0.42 9.77
CA GLY A 300 -19.13 -0.91 10.92
C GLY A 300 -17.62 -0.81 10.66
N SER A 301 -17.17 -1.24 9.48
CA SER A 301 -15.78 -1.14 9.05
C SER A 301 -15.27 0.31 9.04
N LEU A 302 -16.04 1.22 8.46
CA LEU A 302 -15.68 2.65 8.42
C LEU A 302 -15.68 3.25 9.81
N HIS A 303 -16.66 2.93 10.64
CA HIS A 303 -16.72 3.44 12.02
C HIS A 303 -15.45 3.11 12.80
N LEU A 304 -14.97 1.87 12.75
CA LEU A 304 -13.69 1.48 13.38
C LEU A 304 -12.51 2.29 12.85
N ARG A 305 -12.53 2.66 11.58
CA ARG A 305 -11.39 3.26 10.88
C ARG A 305 -11.35 4.78 10.88
N ILE A 306 -12.47 5.46 11.09
CA ILE A 306 -12.50 6.93 10.94
C ILE A 306 -13.10 7.69 12.13
N SER A 307 -13.74 7.04 13.10
CA SER A 307 -14.39 7.76 14.23
C SER A 307 -13.40 8.41 15.19
N ASN A 308 -12.20 7.83 15.34
CA ASN A 308 -11.20 8.24 16.34
C ASN A 308 -9.89 8.72 15.69
N ILE A 309 -9.97 9.41 14.53
CA ILE A 309 -8.78 10.03 13.94
C ILE A 309 -8.45 11.29 14.74
N PRO A 310 -7.20 11.46 15.23
CA PRO A 310 -6.78 12.69 15.87
C PRO A 310 -7.01 13.90 14.96
N THR A 311 -7.65 14.94 15.49
CA THR A 311 -7.88 16.19 14.75
C THR A 311 -6.73 17.14 14.95
N HIS A 312 -6.30 17.79 13.87
CA HIS A 312 -5.26 18.82 13.96
C HIS A 312 -5.80 20.07 14.63
N THR A 313 -5.16 20.50 15.69
CA THR A 313 -5.54 21.70 16.48
C THR A 313 -5.01 23.01 15.88
N TYR A 314 -4.15 22.95 14.86
CA TYR A 314 -3.53 24.14 14.27
C TYR A 314 -4.23 24.51 12.96
N LEU A 315 -5.18 25.42 13.03
CA LEU A 315 -6.01 25.75 11.89
C LEU A 315 -6.12 27.25 11.70
N GLU A 316 -5.95 27.65 10.45
CA GLU A 316 -6.53 28.93 10.00
C GLU A 316 -8.06 28.75 10.04
N PRO A 317 -8.79 29.63 10.72
CA PRO A 317 -10.25 29.48 10.90
C PRO A 317 -11.01 29.35 9.58
N ASP A 318 -10.50 29.97 8.51
CA ASP A 318 -11.14 30.03 7.20
C ASP A 318 -10.85 28.80 6.31
N PHE A 319 -9.88 27.94 6.68
CA PHE A 319 -9.50 26.77 5.88
C PHE A 319 -9.16 25.57 6.76
N PRO A 320 -10.18 24.90 7.36
CA PRO A 320 -9.97 23.80 8.30
C PRO A 320 -9.23 22.64 7.65
N ALA A 321 -8.28 22.02 8.37
CA ALA A 321 -7.54 20.86 7.90
C ALA A 321 -8.43 19.61 7.87
N ALA A 322 -8.26 18.77 6.85
CA ALA A 322 -8.86 17.45 6.81
C ALA A 322 -8.03 16.46 7.62
N SER A 323 -8.66 15.68 8.49
CA SER A 323 -8.04 14.52 9.16
C SER A 323 -8.11 13.26 8.32
N LEU A 324 -9.08 13.20 7.39
CA LEU A 324 -9.33 12.10 6.48
C LEU A 324 -9.16 12.54 5.03
N ALA A 325 -8.47 11.71 4.25
CA ALA A 325 -8.50 11.80 2.80
C ALA A 325 -8.85 10.45 2.16
N ILE A 326 -9.31 10.50 0.92
CA ILE A 326 -9.70 9.32 0.15
C ILE A 326 -8.88 9.30 -1.15
N LEU A 327 -8.27 8.17 -1.48
CA LEU A 327 -7.66 7.92 -2.77
C LEU A 327 -8.77 7.86 -3.82
N PHE A 328 -8.93 8.93 -4.60
CA PHE A 328 -10.16 9.22 -5.32
C PHE A 328 -9.98 9.25 -6.85
N SER A 329 -10.21 8.11 -7.51
CA SER A 329 -10.31 8.05 -8.98
C SER A 329 -11.69 8.47 -9.51
N GLY A 330 -12.68 8.62 -8.62
CA GLY A 330 -14.08 8.83 -8.99
C GLY A 330 -14.84 7.56 -9.33
N GLY A 331 -14.20 6.39 -9.21
CA GLY A 331 -14.86 5.10 -9.39
C GLY A 331 -15.85 4.78 -8.27
N LEU A 332 -16.64 3.71 -8.49
CA LEU A 332 -17.68 3.25 -7.56
C LEU A 332 -17.16 3.10 -6.12
N ASP A 333 -16.02 2.43 -5.93
CA ASP A 333 -15.53 2.02 -4.62
C ASP A 333 -15.14 3.22 -3.75
N CYS A 334 -14.28 4.11 -4.26
CA CYS A 334 -13.84 5.29 -3.52
C CYS A 334 -14.98 6.28 -3.28
N THR A 335 -15.92 6.40 -4.22
CA THR A 335 -17.07 7.30 -4.08
C THR A 335 -18.06 6.75 -3.05
N LEU A 336 -18.27 5.43 -3.01
CA LEU A 336 -19.08 4.78 -1.99
C LEU A 336 -18.49 4.98 -0.58
N LEU A 337 -17.16 4.83 -0.44
CA LEU A 337 -16.46 5.12 0.82
C LEU A 337 -16.63 6.59 1.23
N ALA A 338 -16.50 7.52 0.30
CA ALA A 338 -16.71 8.94 0.56
C ALA A 338 -18.14 9.22 1.06
N ARG A 339 -19.13 8.67 0.36
CA ARG A 339 -20.55 8.84 0.71
C ARG A 339 -20.88 8.31 2.10
N LEU A 340 -20.39 7.12 2.44
CA LEU A 340 -20.61 6.53 3.77
C LEU A 340 -19.81 7.24 4.87
N SER A 341 -18.59 7.68 4.60
CA SER A 341 -17.78 8.46 5.56
C SER A 341 -18.46 9.80 5.94
N ASN A 342 -19.20 10.39 5.02
CA ASN A 342 -19.98 11.61 5.28
C ASN A 342 -20.98 11.45 6.43
N GLU A 343 -21.50 10.27 6.66
CA GLU A 343 -22.51 10.03 7.70
C GLU A 343 -21.89 9.74 9.07
N ILE A 344 -20.60 9.40 9.11
CA ILE A 344 -19.89 9.00 10.33
C ILE A 344 -19.16 10.19 10.94
N LEU A 345 -18.48 10.99 10.08
CA LEU A 345 -17.71 12.13 10.53
C LEU A 345 -18.57 13.34 10.86
N ASP A 346 -18.12 14.15 11.80
CA ASP A 346 -18.72 15.45 12.08
C ASP A 346 -18.90 16.26 10.80
N PRO A 347 -20.08 16.83 10.52
CA PRO A 347 -20.34 17.64 9.32
C PRO A 347 -19.34 18.81 9.11
N ALA A 348 -18.78 19.37 10.18
CA ALA A 348 -17.80 20.44 10.13
C ALA A 348 -16.41 19.98 9.66
N GLN A 349 -16.11 18.69 9.77
CA GLN A 349 -14.82 18.15 9.31
C GLN A 349 -14.78 18.05 7.79
N PRO A 350 -13.76 18.65 7.11
CA PRO A 350 -13.58 18.45 5.69
C PRO A 350 -13.11 17.04 5.36
N ILE A 351 -13.44 16.57 4.15
CA ILE A 351 -12.90 15.34 3.57
C ILE A 351 -12.16 15.69 2.29
N ASP A 352 -10.88 15.32 2.21
CA ASP A 352 -10.07 15.52 1.04
C ASP A 352 -10.22 14.34 0.06
N LEU A 353 -10.44 14.64 -1.21
CA LEU A 353 -10.54 13.68 -2.30
C LEU A 353 -9.30 13.82 -3.18
N LEU A 354 -8.34 12.90 -3.07
CA LEU A 354 -7.04 12.97 -3.72
C LEU A 354 -7.11 12.33 -5.11
N ASN A 355 -7.15 13.14 -6.14
CA ASN A 355 -7.26 12.70 -7.53
C ASN A 355 -5.99 13.03 -8.31
N VAL A 356 -5.30 11.99 -8.80
CA VAL A 356 -4.05 12.11 -9.54
C VAL A 356 -4.31 12.05 -11.05
N ALA A 357 -3.64 12.94 -11.77
CA ALA A 357 -3.56 12.91 -13.22
C ALA A 357 -2.11 13.09 -13.66
N PHE A 358 -1.71 12.36 -14.68
CA PHE A 358 -0.34 12.41 -15.19
C PHE A 358 -0.32 12.98 -16.60
N GLU A 359 0.64 13.81 -16.86
CA GLU A 359 0.89 14.30 -18.20
C GLU A 359 1.30 13.14 -19.13
N ASN A 360 0.58 13.02 -20.26
CA ASN A 360 0.98 12.17 -21.38
C ASN A 360 1.27 13.02 -22.61
N PRO A 361 2.54 13.39 -22.85
CA PRO A 361 2.90 14.31 -23.97
C PRO A 361 2.55 13.79 -25.37
N ARG A 362 2.22 12.50 -25.50
CA ARG A 362 1.84 11.90 -26.78
C ARG A 362 0.34 11.92 -27.04
N VAL A 363 -0.45 11.73 -26.01
CA VAL A 363 -1.92 11.63 -26.12
C VAL A 363 -2.58 12.98 -25.93
N HIS A 364 -2.12 13.74 -24.93
CA HIS A 364 -2.72 15.02 -24.56
C HIS A 364 -1.89 16.16 -25.10
N ARG A 365 -2.04 16.45 -26.41
CA ARG A 365 -1.43 17.63 -27.05
C ARG A 365 -2.48 18.73 -27.16
N ARG A 366 -2.05 19.99 -26.95
CA ARG A 366 -2.91 21.13 -27.23
C ARG A 366 -3.25 21.11 -28.71
N PRO A 367 -4.55 21.17 -29.11
CA PRO A 367 -4.93 21.30 -30.49
C PRO A 367 -4.27 22.53 -31.13
N ALA A 368 -3.81 22.42 -32.36
CA ALA A 368 -3.13 23.52 -33.06
C ALA A 368 -4.06 24.73 -33.28
N ASP A 369 -5.37 24.50 -33.32
CA ASP A 369 -6.45 25.47 -33.48
C ASP A 369 -7.07 25.93 -32.15
N ALA A 370 -6.51 25.51 -31.00
CA ALA A 370 -7.03 25.93 -29.71
C ALA A 370 -6.77 27.43 -29.48
N GLU A 371 -7.84 28.15 -29.11
CA GLU A 371 -7.77 29.56 -28.76
C GLU A 371 -6.72 29.80 -27.66
N PRO A 372 -5.73 30.69 -27.86
CA PRO A 372 -4.64 30.91 -26.91
C PRO A 372 -5.13 31.32 -25.53
N GLU A 373 -6.25 32.03 -25.43
CA GLU A 373 -6.81 32.59 -24.21
C GLU A 373 -7.61 31.62 -23.37
N LYS A 374 -8.02 30.46 -23.92
CA LYS A 374 -8.74 29.44 -23.12
C LYS A 374 -7.78 28.61 -22.29
N PRO A 375 -8.02 28.51 -20.97
CA PRO A 375 -7.23 27.63 -20.10
C PRO A 375 -7.32 26.18 -20.63
N TRP A 376 -6.16 25.62 -20.95
CA TRP A 376 -6.04 24.25 -21.40
C TRP A 376 -5.16 23.46 -20.42
N SER A 377 -5.62 22.29 -20.01
CA SER A 377 -4.87 21.40 -19.12
C SER A 377 -4.89 19.99 -19.67
N PRO A 378 -3.72 19.34 -19.91
CA PRO A 378 -3.66 17.95 -20.32
C PRO A 378 -4.23 17.01 -19.25
N TYR A 379 -4.21 17.41 -18.00
CA TYR A 379 -4.66 16.63 -16.85
C TYR A 379 -6.17 16.49 -16.81
N GLU A 380 -6.92 17.50 -17.22
CA GLU A 380 -8.40 17.45 -17.26
C GLU A 380 -8.93 16.49 -18.33
N LEU A 381 -8.06 16.04 -19.28
CA LEU A 381 -8.37 15.04 -20.27
C LEU A 381 -8.09 13.59 -19.81
N CYS A 382 -7.48 13.44 -18.65
CA CYS A 382 -7.19 12.12 -18.09
C CYS A 382 -8.49 11.43 -17.63
N PRO A 383 -8.70 10.15 -17.96
CA PRO A 383 -9.93 9.41 -17.63
C PRO A 383 -10.32 9.49 -16.15
N ASP A 384 -9.37 9.29 -15.24
CA ASP A 384 -9.63 9.33 -13.79
C ASP A 384 -9.95 10.76 -13.29
N ARG A 385 -9.45 11.81 -13.97
CA ARG A 385 -9.82 13.19 -13.68
C ARG A 385 -11.25 13.48 -14.13
N ILE A 386 -11.63 13.05 -15.32
CA ILE A 386 -12.99 13.22 -15.86
C ILE A 386 -14.01 12.52 -14.95
N THR A 387 -13.75 11.25 -14.62
CA THR A 387 -14.61 10.47 -13.72
C THR A 387 -14.63 11.09 -12.32
N GLY A 388 -13.46 11.50 -11.80
CA GLY A 388 -13.33 12.15 -10.50
C GLY A 388 -14.14 13.43 -10.39
N ARG A 389 -14.11 14.30 -11.40
CA ARG A 389 -14.92 15.54 -11.45
C ARG A 389 -16.41 15.23 -11.46
N ALA A 390 -16.85 14.26 -12.26
CA ALA A 390 -18.26 13.86 -12.34
C ALA A 390 -18.77 13.32 -11.00
N SER A 391 -18.04 12.39 -10.39
CA SER A 391 -18.40 11.81 -9.08
C SER A 391 -18.33 12.82 -7.94
N PHE A 392 -17.38 13.75 -8.00
CA PHE A 392 -17.30 14.87 -7.06
C PHE A 392 -18.54 15.76 -7.12
N ALA A 393 -19.00 16.11 -8.32
CA ALA A 393 -20.21 16.91 -8.51
C ALA A 393 -21.45 16.18 -7.96
N GLU A 394 -21.55 14.86 -8.17
CA GLU A 394 -22.63 14.05 -7.61
C GLU A 394 -22.58 14.02 -6.07
N LEU A 395 -21.40 13.82 -5.47
CA LEU A 395 -21.23 13.89 -4.01
C LEU A 395 -21.65 15.23 -3.42
N GLN A 396 -21.27 16.34 -4.08
CA GLN A 396 -21.68 17.67 -3.63
C GLN A 396 -23.20 17.86 -3.68
N ALA A 397 -23.85 17.30 -4.70
CA ALA A 397 -25.31 17.40 -4.86
C ALA A 397 -26.07 16.60 -3.79
N ILE A 398 -25.61 15.38 -3.45
CA ILE A 398 -26.29 14.50 -2.49
C ILE A 398 -25.86 14.75 -1.03
N CYS A 399 -24.71 15.41 -0.79
CA CYS A 399 -24.19 15.75 0.52
C CYS A 399 -23.81 17.24 0.60
N PRO A 400 -24.75 18.17 0.45
CA PRO A 400 -24.43 19.61 0.30
C PRO A 400 -23.88 20.24 1.58
N GLY A 401 -24.11 19.63 2.75
CA GLY A 401 -23.62 20.15 4.04
C GLY A 401 -22.16 19.81 4.33
N ARG A 402 -21.52 18.92 3.56
CA ARG A 402 -20.11 18.52 3.76
C ARG A 402 -19.16 19.47 3.03
N LEU A 403 -18.08 19.86 3.70
CA LEU A 403 -16.96 20.49 3.03
C LEU A 403 -16.10 19.43 2.31
N TRP A 404 -16.47 19.17 1.06
CA TRP A 404 -15.69 18.31 0.17
C TRP A 404 -14.55 19.12 -0.45
N ARG A 405 -13.34 18.59 -0.42
CA ARG A 405 -12.19 19.22 -1.05
C ARG A 405 -11.58 18.32 -2.12
N PHE A 406 -11.83 18.63 -3.37
CA PHE A 406 -11.21 17.92 -4.49
C PHE A 406 -9.78 18.47 -4.68
N VAL A 407 -8.80 17.60 -4.45
CA VAL A 407 -7.38 17.92 -4.62
C VAL A 407 -6.92 17.36 -5.96
N ALA A 408 -6.78 18.25 -6.96
CA ALA A 408 -6.31 17.91 -8.29
C ALA A 408 -4.78 17.83 -8.27
N ILE A 409 -4.25 16.61 -8.29
CA ILE A 409 -2.81 16.32 -8.23
C ILE A 409 -2.33 16.10 -9.66
N ASP A 410 -1.69 17.11 -10.22
CA ASP A 410 -1.20 17.14 -11.60
C ASP A 410 0.30 16.83 -11.61
N ILE A 411 0.68 15.75 -12.30
CA ILE A 411 2.05 15.27 -12.32
C ILE A 411 2.65 15.45 -13.72
N PRO A 412 3.57 16.44 -13.87
CA PRO A 412 4.35 16.58 -15.09
C PRO A 412 5.18 15.31 -15.38
N TYR A 413 5.38 15.02 -16.64
CA TYR A 413 6.17 13.87 -17.06
C TYR A 413 7.61 13.91 -16.51
N THR A 414 8.21 15.09 -16.45
CA THR A 414 9.56 15.32 -15.88
C THR A 414 9.60 15.02 -14.39
N GLU A 415 8.56 15.42 -13.64
CA GLU A 415 8.44 15.12 -12.20
C GLU A 415 8.28 13.62 -11.96
N PHE A 416 7.44 12.95 -12.74
CA PHE A 416 7.33 11.47 -12.69
C PHE A 416 8.70 10.80 -12.88
N LEU A 417 9.48 11.21 -13.89
CA LEU A 417 10.80 10.64 -14.16
C LEU A 417 11.78 10.84 -12.99
N SER A 418 11.74 11.99 -12.32
CA SER A 418 12.63 12.28 -11.19
C SER A 418 12.33 11.42 -9.95
N HIS A 419 11.05 11.06 -9.73
CA HIS A 419 10.64 10.22 -8.61
C HIS A 419 10.64 8.71 -8.93
N LYS A 420 10.71 8.33 -10.20
CA LYS A 420 10.67 6.93 -10.64
C LYS A 420 11.65 6.01 -9.92
N PRO A 421 12.95 6.37 -9.71
CA PRO A 421 13.90 5.52 -8.98
C PRO A 421 13.47 5.25 -7.53
N GLU A 422 12.87 6.23 -6.86
CA GLU A 422 12.36 6.05 -5.50
C GLU A 422 11.17 5.11 -5.48
N VAL A 423 10.22 5.28 -6.39
CA VAL A 423 9.05 4.38 -6.50
C VAL A 423 9.50 2.94 -6.80
N ILE A 424 10.46 2.73 -7.70
CA ILE A 424 11.02 1.39 -7.97
C ILE A 424 11.64 0.79 -6.70
N SER A 425 12.34 1.59 -5.88
CA SER A 425 12.88 1.12 -4.60
C SER A 425 11.77 0.71 -3.62
N LEU A 426 10.69 1.48 -3.54
CA LEU A 426 9.56 1.23 -2.65
C LEU A 426 8.77 -0.03 -3.02
N ILE A 427 8.58 -0.29 -4.32
CA ILE A 427 7.81 -1.47 -4.75
C ILE A 427 8.59 -2.79 -4.64
N TYR A 428 9.93 -2.75 -4.52
CA TYR A 428 10.72 -3.98 -4.42
C TYR A 428 10.18 -4.91 -3.30
N PRO A 429 10.06 -6.24 -3.52
CA PRO A 429 10.58 -7.04 -4.64
C PRO A 429 9.72 -7.07 -5.92
N HIS A 430 8.59 -6.37 -5.96
CA HIS A 430 7.79 -6.26 -7.18
C HIS A 430 8.54 -5.46 -8.25
N ASN A 431 8.44 -5.90 -9.50
CA ASN A 431 9.23 -5.34 -10.59
C ASN A 431 8.51 -5.26 -11.93
N THR A 432 7.18 -5.42 -11.94
CA THR A 432 6.42 -5.31 -13.18
C THR A 432 6.08 -3.86 -13.53
N GLU A 433 5.86 -3.58 -14.81
CA GLU A 433 5.41 -2.27 -15.26
C GLU A 433 4.05 -1.88 -14.68
N MET A 434 3.17 -2.86 -14.49
CA MET A 434 1.87 -2.66 -13.87
C MET A 434 2.02 -2.25 -12.40
N ASP A 435 2.94 -2.89 -11.66
CA ASP A 435 3.24 -2.52 -10.27
C ASP A 435 3.77 -1.08 -10.20
N LEU A 436 4.71 -0.71 -11.08
CA LEU A 436 5.26 0.64 -11.14
C LEU A 436 4.19 1.69 -11.45
N SER A 437 3.29 1.38 -12.39
CA SER A 437 2.20 2.28 -12.79
C SER A 437 1.25 2.57 -11.63
N ILE A 438 0.73 1.51 -10.98
CA ILE A 438 -0.18 1.63 -9.84
C ILE A 438 0.52 2.33 -8.68
N ALA A 439 1.73 1.91 -8.35
CA ALA A 439 2.51 2.47 -7.27
C ALA A 439 2.81 3.97 -7.48
N SER A 440 3.10 4.39 -8.70
CA SER A 440 3.32 5.82 -9.00
C SER A 440 2.06 6.65 -8.73
N ALA A 441 0.90 6.17 -9.12
CA ALA A 441 -0.36 6.85 -8.83
C ALA A 441 -0.60 6.96 -7.31
N LEU A 442 -0.39 5.87 -6.57
CA LEU A 442 -0.52 5.84 -5.11
C LEU A 442 0.51 6.74 -4.41
N TYR A 443 1.77 6.75 -4.89
CA TYR A 443 2.85 7.56 -4.37
C TYR A 443 2.55 9.06 -4.44
N PHE A 444 2.11 9.54 -5.61
CA PHE A 444 1.78 10.95 -5.77
C PHE A 444 0.44 11.31 -5.09
N ALA A 445 -0.53 10.40 -5.05
CA ALA A 445 -1.75 10.58 -4.29
C ALA A 445 -1.45 10.76 -2.80
N SER A 446 -0.63 9.87 -2.21
CA SER A 446 -0.28 9.94 -0.79
C SER A 446 0.56 11.16 -0.43
N ARG A 447 1.33 11.75 -1.37
CA ARG A 447 1.96 13.05 -1.19
C ARG A 447 0.93 14.16 -0.91
N GLY A 448 -0.25 14.07 -1.50
CA GLY A 448 -1.39 14.93 -1.24
C GLY A 448 -1.23 16.39 -1.64
N ARG A 449 -0.27 16.71 -2.52
CA ARG A 449 0.00 18.08 -3.01
C ARG A 449 -0.65 18.29 -4.37
N GLY A 450 -1.56 19.25 -4.46
CA GLY A 450 -2.28 19.53 -5.69
C GLY A 450 -2.99 20.89 -5.66
N LEU A 451 -3.88 21.11 -6.61
CA LEU A 451 -4.72 22.30 -6.67
C LEU A 451 -6.10 22.01 -6.10
N THR A 452 -6.65 22.92 -5.34
CA THR A 452 -8.04 22.85 -4.88
C THR A 452 -8.71 24.22 -5.10
N SER A 453 -10.01 24.20 -5.36
CA SER A 453 -10.77 25.42 -5.51
C SER A 453 -11.59 25.69 -4.23
N PRO A 454 -11.39 26.79 -3.54
CA PRO A 454 -12.30 27.28 -2.50
C PRO A 454 -13.70 27.47 -3.09
N LYS A 455 -14.74 27.52 -2.24
CA LYS A 455 -16.15 27.66 -2.69
C LYS A 455 -16.38 28.86 -3.66
N LEU A 456 -15.56 29.90 -3.56
CA LEU A 456 -15.59 31.11 -4.40
C LEU A 456 -14.13 31.60 -4.57
N GLY A 457 -13.46 31.22 -5.66
CA GLY A 457 -12.12 31.74 -5.94
C GLY A 457 -11.30 30.90 -6.92
N GLU A 458 -10.16 31.46 -7.29
CA GLU A 458 -9.17 30.82 -8.14
C GLU A 458 -8.59 29.55 -7.45
N PRO A 459 -8.17 28.54 -8.22
CA PRO A 459 -7.50 27.38 -7.68
C PRO A 459 -6.24 27.77 -6.89
N ILE A 460 -6.12 27.23 -5.69
CA ILE A 460 -4.96 27.46 -4.81
C ILE A 460 -4.14 26.18 -4.68
N LEU A 461 -2.81 26.33 -4.51
CA LEU A 461 -1.94 25.23 -4.17
C LEU A 461 -2.25 24.77 -2.75
N TYR A 462 -2.52 23.48 -2.60
CA TYR A 462 -2.91 22.85 -1.34
C TYR A 462 -2.12 21.57 -1.10
N LYS A 463 -1.75 21.34 0.15
CA LYS A 463 -1.23 20.06 0.61
C LYS A 463 -2.18 19.53 1.68
N SER A 464 -2.80 18.39 1.42
CA SER A 464 -3.66 17.70 2.37
C SER A 464 -2.92 17.42 3.67
N GLN A 465 -3.53 17.74 4.79
CA GLN A 465 -3.02 17.45 6.15
C GLN A 465 -3.52 16.10 6.69
N ALA A 466 -4.36 15.39 5.94
CA ALA A 466 -4.94 14.13 6.38
C ALA A 466 -3.86 13.08 6.61
N ASN A 467 -3.83 12.51 7.81
CA ASN A 467 -2.91 11.43 8.16
C ASN A 467 -3.45 10.07 7.76
N VAL A 468 -4.77 9.94 7.66
CA VAL A 468 -5.47 8.72 7.30
C VAL A 468 -5.97 8.81 5.87
N LEU A 469 -5.63 7.80 5.06
CA LEU A 469 -6.12 7.62 3.69
C LEU A 469 -7.08 6.42 3.64
N LEU A 470 -8.23 6.57 3.00
CA LEU A 470 -9.07 5.42 2.64
C LEU A 470 -8.76 4.97 1.22
N SER A 471 -8.65 3.64 1.05
CA SER A 471 -8.49 2.98 -0.23
C SER A 471 -9.67 2.07 -0.54
N GLY A 472 -10.14 2.08 -1.79
CA GLY A 472 -11.18 1.18 -2.30
C GLY A 472 -10.70 -0.24 -2.62
N LEU A 473 -9.43 -0.57 -2.33
CA LEU A 473 -8.85 -1.88 -2.59
C LEU A 473 -9.60 -2.98 -1.80
N GLY A 474 -9.81 -4.14 -2.40
CA GLY A 474 -10.63 -5.23 -1.89
C GLY A 474 -12.01 -5.33 -2.57
N ALA A 475 -12.57 -4.21 -3.06
CA ALA A 475 -13.88 -4.20 -3.68
C ALA A 475 -13.92 -5.02 -4.98
N ASP A 476 -12.88 -4.97 -5.79
CA ASP A 476 -12.80 -5.74 -7.04
C ASP A 476 -12.67 -7.24 -6.79
N GLU A 477 -11.86 -7.61 -5.82
CA GLU A 477 -11.58 -8.99 -5.41
C GLU A 477 -12.81 -9.66 -4.80
N LEU A 478 -13.52 -8.93 -3.94
CA LEU A 478 -14.68 -9.49 -3.22
C LEU A 478 -15.97 -9.53 -4.06
N PHE A 479 -16.16 -8.56 -4.97
CA PHE A 479 -17.44 -8.33 -5.65
C PHE A 479 -17.37 -8.48 -7.18
N GLY A 480 -16.35 -9.14 -7.70
CA GLY A 480 -16.29 -9.52 -9.11
C GLY A 480 -16.03 -8.34 -10.06
N GLY A 481 -15.12 -7.43 -9.70
CA GLY A 481 -14.90 -6.21 -10.47
C GLY A 481 -13.96 -6.34 -11.67
N TYR A 482 -13.21 -7.43 -11.83
CA TYR A 482 -12.23 -7.57 -12.93
C TYR A 482 -12.82 -8.23 -14.18
N THR A 483 -12.32 -7.87 -15.36
CA THR A 483 -12.76 -8.47 -16.64
C THR A 483 -12.56 -9.99 -16.67
N ARG A 484 -11.57 -10.52 -15.93
CA ARG A 484 -11.35 -11.96 -15.83
C ARG A 484 -12.48 -12.69 -15.10
N HIS A 485 -13.20 -12.04 -14.17
CA HIS A 485 -14.38 -12.60 -13.50
C HIS A 485 -15.52 -12.84 -14.50
N ASP A 486 -15.82 -11.87 -15.38
CA ASP A 486 -16.76 -12.04 -16.48
C ASP A 486 -16.33 -13.17 -17.42
N THR A 487 -15.03 -13.23 -17.73
CA THR A 487 -14.49 -14.28 -18.58
C THR A 487 -14.60 -15.67 -17.94
N ALA A 488 -14.31 -15.79 -16.63
CA ALA A 488 -14.43 -17.04 -15.89
C ALA A 488 -15.89 -17.50 -15.81
N PHE A 489 -16.82 -16.56 -15.55
CA PHE A 489 -18.25 -16.84 -15.57
C PHE A 489 -18.72 -17.32 -16.94
N ARG A 490 -18.36 -16.65 -18.03
CA ARG A 490 -18.76 -17.05 -19.40
C ARG A 490 -18.24 -18.43 -19.80
N ARG A 491 -17.08 -18.85 -19.26
CA ARG A 491 -16.47 -20.13 -19.59
C ARG A 491 -16.98 -21.28 -18.73
N HIS A 492 -17.19 -21.05 -17.45
CA HIS A 492 -17.40 -22.11 -16.46
C HIS A 492 -18.57 -21.82 -15.50
N GLY A 493 -19.40 -20.80 -15.78
CA GLY A 493 -20.54 -20.43 -14.95
C GLY A 493 -20.13 -19.97 -13.54
N PHE A 494 -21.00 -20.17 -12.59
CA PHE A 494 -20.80 -19.74 -11.20
C PHE A 494 -19.61 -20.43 -10.51
N SER A 495 -19.28 -21.68 -10.88
CA SER A 495 -18.11 -22.38 -10.32
C SER A 495 -16.82 -21.65 -10.72
N GLY A 496 -16.63 -21.38 -12.01
CA GLY A 496 -15.43 -20.69 -12.49
C GLY A 496 -15.31 -19.27 -11.94
N LEU A 497 -16.43 -18.56 -11.79
CA LEU A 497 -16.45 -17.26 -11.16
C LEU A 497 -16.01 -17.34 -9.68
N LYS A 498 -16.52 -18.33 -8.94
CA LYS A 498 -16.13 -18.58 -7.55
C LYS A 498 -14.63 -18.84 -7.41
N ASP A 499 -14.11 -19.76 -8.23
CA ASP A 499 -12.70 -20.14 -8.20
C ASP A 499 -11.78 -18.94 -8.47
N GLU A 500 -12.16 -18.04 -9.40
CA GLU A 500 -11.38 -16.84 -9.73
C GLU A 500 -11.45 -15.80 -8.60
N LEU A 501 -12.61 -15.63 -7.94
CA LEU A 501 -12.77 -14.75 -6.78
C LEU A 501 -11.98 -15.24 -5.56
N ASP A 502 -12.05 -16.53 -5.27
CA ASP A 502 -11.30 -17.13 -4.18
C ASP A 502 -9.78 -16.99 -4.39
N LEU A 503 -9.32 -17.21 -5.64
CA LEU A 503 -7.93 -17.01 -6.03
C LEU A 503 -7.46 -15.56 -5.85
N ASP A 504 -8.32 -14.58 -6.08
CA ASP A 504 -7.98 -13.18 -5.89
C ASP A 504 -7.83 -12.82 -4.41
N VAL A 505 -8.72 -13.32 -3.56
CA VAL A 505 -8.64 -13.13 -2.11
C VAL A 505 -7.38 -13.78 -1.53
N ASP A 506 -7.05 -15.01 -1.93
CA ASP A 506 -5.83 -15.70 -1.49
C ASP A 506 -4.53 -14.99 -1.90
N ARG A 507 -4.57 -14.22 -2.97
CA ARG A 507 -3.41 -13.51 -3.50
C ARG A 507 -3.24 -12.08 -2.95
N LEU A 508 -4.21 -11.54 -2.20
CA LEU A 508 -4.17 -10.16 -1.72
C LEU A 508 -2.86 -9.85 -0.98
N GLY A 509 -2.50 -10.65 0.00
CA GLY A 509 -1.30 -10.46 0.80
C GLY A 509 0.02 -10.63 0.04
N LYS A 510 0.00 -11.38 -1.07
CA LYS A 510 1.19 -11.68 -1.88
C LYS A 510 1.43 -10.69 -3.02
N ARG A 511 0.38 -9.98 -3.48
CA ARG A 511 0.46 -9.15 -4.68
C ARG A 511 0.51 -7.65 -4.41
N ASN A 512 -0.48 -7.14 -3.69
CA ASN A 512 -0.76 -5.72 -3.71
C ASN A 512 -0.45 -5.03 -2.39
N LEU A 513 -0.87 -5.63 -1.29
CA LEU A 513 -0.99 -4.95 -0.01
C LEU A 513 0.37 -4.52 0.56
N GLY A 514 1.39 -5.39 0.55
CA GLY A 514 2.73 -5.02 1.02
C GLY A 514 3.37 -3.93 0.17
N ARG A 515 3.25 -4.01 -1.17
CA ARG A 515 3.69 -2.97 -2.10
C ARG A 515 3.01 -1.63 -1.81
N ASP A 516 1.67 -1.64 -1.71
CA ASP A 516 0.87 -0.44 -1.51
C ASP A 516 1.15 0.20 -0.15
N ASP A 517 1.31 -0.61 0.90
CA ASP A 517 1.72 -0.13 2.22
C ASP A 517 3.06 0.61 2.18
N ARG A 518 4.10 0.05 1.52
CA ARG A 518 5.41 0.71 1.39
C ARG A 518 5.33 2.04 0.65
N VAL A 519 4.57 2.08 -0.42
CA VAL A 519 4.44 3.26 -1.27
C VAL A 519 3.65 4.37 -0.59
N LEU A 520 2.48 4.04 -0.05
CA LEU A 520 1.57 5.02 0.56
C LEU A 520 2.14 5.62 1.84
N SER A 521 2.83 4.79 2.64
CA SER A 521 3.43 5.25 3.88
C SER A 521 4.72 6.07 3.72
N SER A 522 5.33 6.09 2.54
CA SER A 522 6.55 6.89 2.27
C SER A 522 6.35 8.41 2.40
N TRP A 523 5.11 8.86 2.44
CA TRP A 523 4.70 10.26 2.63
C TRP A 523 4.03 10.53 3.95
N ALA A 524 4.29 9.67 4.94
CA ALA A 524 3.80 10.00 6.24
C ALA A 524 2.29 9.83 6.42
N ARG A 525 1.69 8.80 5.82
CA ARG A 525 0.25 8.58 5.86
C ARG A 525 -0.11 7.14 6.07
N GLU A 526 -1.14 6.89 6.87
CA GLU A 526 -1.69 5.57 7.05
C GLU A 526 -2.84 5.30 6.08
N THR A 527 -2.73 4.17 5.36
CA THR A 527 -3.83 3.72 4.51
C THR A 527 -4.65 2.66 5.22
N ARG A 528 -5.95 2.87 5.22
CA ARG A 528 -6.96 1.97 5.74
C ARG A 528 -7.82 1.42 4.61
N PHE A 529 -8.17 0.14 4.71
CA PHE A 529 -8.85 -0.63 3.66
C PHE A 529 -10.22 -1.09 4.16
N PRO A 530 -11.32 -0.29 4.03
CA PRO A 530 -12.62 -0.66 4.58
C PRO A 530 -13.22 -1.93 3.96
N PHE A 531 -12.95 -2.20 2.68
CA PHE A 531 -13.40 -3.44 2.04
C PHE A 531 -12.66 -4.68 2.52
N LEU A 532 -11.49 -4.53 3.13
CA LEU A 532 -10.71 -5.62 3.72
C LEU A 532 -10.89 -5.70 5.25
N ASP A 533 -12.07 -5.34 5.73
CA ASP A 533 -12.52 -5.63 7.08
C ASP A 533 -12.76 -7.14 7.24
N GLU A 534 -12.35 -7.72 8.35
CA GLU A 534 -12.40 -9.17 8.58
C GLU A 534 -13.83 -9.72 8.50
N ASP A 535 -14.80 -8.99 9.04
CA ASP A 535 -16.20 -9.41 9.02
C ASP A 535 -16.81 -9.30 7.61
N LEU A 536 -16.41 -8.28 6.86
CA LEU A 536 -16.83 -8.12 5.46
C LEU A 536 -16.20 -9.18 4.56
N VAL A 537 -14.89 -9.45 4.70
CA VAL A 537 -14.20 -10.50 3.96
C VAL A 537 -14.82 -11.86 4.26
N ARG A 538 -15.01 -12.19 5.55
CA ARG A 538 -15.64 -13.45 5.98
C ARG A 538 -17.03 -13.62 5.39
N TRP A 539 -17.83 -12.56 5.39
CA TRP A 539 -19.14 -12.60 4.75
C TRP A 539 -19.00 -12.84 3.24
N ALA A 540 -18.15 -12.08 2.56
CA ALA A 540 -18.02 -12.14 1.12
C ALA A 540 -17.55 -13.50 0.60
N VAL A 541 -16.55 -14.15 1.24
CA VAL A 541 -16.05 -15.45 0.80
C VAL A 541 -17.05 -16.58 1.07
N ASN A 542 -17.96 -16.43 2.03
CA ASN A 542 -18.99 -17.41 2.37
C ASN A 542 -20.34 -17.13 1.72
N ALA A 543 -20.57 -15.90 1.20
CA ALA A 543 -21.79 -15.56 0.48
C ALA A 543 -21.81 -16.18 -0.91
N PRO A 544 -22.96 -16.60 -1.42
CA PRO A 544 -23.11 -17.02 -2.78
C PRO A 544 -22.62 -15.95 -3.77
N VAL A 545 -21.94 -16.36 -4.84
CA VAL A 545 -21.37 -15.41 -5.80
C VAL A 545 -22.42 -14.56 -6.51
N TRP A 546 -23.65 -15.07 -6.69
CA TRP A 546 -24.79 -14.33 -7.24
C TRP A 546 -25.39 -13.28 -6.29
N GLU A 547 -25.04 -13.29 -5.02
CA GLU A 547 -25.36 -12.21 -4.08
C GLU A 547 -24.31 -11.11 -4.05
N ARG A 548 -23.14 -11.32 -4.69
CA ARG A 548 -22.03 -10.36 -4.73
C ARG A 548 -21.96 -9.58 -6.04
N CYS A 549 -22.37 -10.21 -7.14
CA CYS A 549 -22.32 -9.66 -8.49
C CYS A 549 -23.49 -10.17 -9.33
N GLY A 550 -23.82 -9.48 -10.42
CA GLY A 550 -25.00 -9.73 -11.27
C GLY A 550 -24.72 -10.65 -12.46
N PHE A 551 -23.64 -11.44 -12.44
CA PHE A 551 -23.41 -12.40 -13.49
C PHE A 551 -24.44 -13.54 -13.42
N GLY A 552 -25.11 -13.82 -14.57
CA GLY A 552 -26.12 -14.87 -14.65
C GLY A 552 -27.52 -14.49 -14.16
N GLU A 553 -27.78 -13.21 -13.92
CA GLU A 553 -29.11 -12.73 -13.61
C GLU A 553 -30.08 -12.94 -14.79
N ASP A 554 -31.33 -13.25 -14.44
CA ASP A 554 -32.41 -13.38 -15.40
C ASP A 554 -32.83 -12.02 -15.96
N LYS A 555 -32.65 -11.84 -17.26
CA LYS A 555 -32.96 -10.59 -17.96
C LYS A 555 -34.45 -10.30 -18.07
N GLU A 556 -35.30 -11.31 -17.96
CA GLU A 556 -36.76 -11.15 -18.07
C GLU A 556 -37.38 -10.58 -16.79
N ASN A 557 -36.68 -10.75 -15.65
CA ASN A 557 -37.14 -10.31 -14.33
C ASN A 557 -36.32 -9.13 -13.78
N LEU A 558 -35.64 -8.35 -14.63
CA LEU A 558 -34.86 -7.20 -14.20
C LEU A 558 -35.75 -6.10 -13.61
N ASP A 559 -35.31 -5.58 -12.47
CA ASP A 559 -35.90 -4.38 -11.85
C ASP A 559 -35.74 -3.17 -12.79
N ASN A 560 -36.81 -2.35 -12.93
CA ASN A 560 -36.80 -1.17 -13.78
C ASN A 560 -35.74 -0.13 -13.36
N GLU A 561 -35.35 -0.08 -12.10
CA GLU A 561 -34.38 0.90 -11.59
C GLU A 561 -32.94 0.42 -11.70
N THR A 562 -32.67 -0.85 -11.36
CA THR A 562 -31.31 -1.39 -11.25
C THR A 562 -30.96 -2.43 -12.30
N GLY A 563 -31.91 -2.83 -13.13
CA GLY A 563 -31.73 -3.85 -14.14
C GLY A 563 -30.68 -3.50 -15.22
N SER A 564 -30.49 -2.20 -15.49
CA SER A 564 -29.51 -1.71 -16.47
C SER A 564 -28.06 -1.62 -15.92
N LEU A 565 -27.87 -1.85 -14.60
CA LEU A 565 -26.55 -1.77 -13.98
C LEU A 565 -25.62 -2.90 -14.45
N GLU A 566 -24.34 -2.60 -14.59
CA GLU A 566 -23.32 -3.58 -14.97
C GLU A 566 -23.26 -4.75 -13.96
N PRO A 567 -23.08 -6.01 -14.43
CA PRO A 567 -23.00 -7.17 -13.55
C PRO A 567 -21.81 -7.14 -12.58
N ALA A 568 -20.69 -6.57 -13.00
CA ALA A 568 -19.50 -6.41 -12.16
C ALA A 568 -19.81 -5.51 -10.97
N LYS A 569 -19.59 -5.99 -9.74
CA LYS A 569 -19.90 -5.28 -8.48
C LYS A 569 -21.37 -4.87 -8.35
N LYS A 570 -22.30 -5.60 -8.93
CA LYS A 570 -23.72 -5.17 -8.97
C LYS A 570 -24.29 -4.92 -7.58
N LEU A 571 -23.90 -5.70 -6.57
CA LEU A 571 -24.28 -5.45 -5.19
C LEU A 571 -23.86 -4.06 -4.71
N LEU A 572 -22.61 -3.64 -4.95
CA LEU A 572 -22.13 -2.31 -4.58
C LEU A 572 -22.78 -1.21 -5.42
N ARG A 573 -23.15 -1.49 -6.67
CA ARG A 573 -23.90 -0.56 -7.52
C ARG A 573 -25.34 -0.35 -6.99
N CYS A 574 -26.01 -1.41 -6.58
CA CYS A 574 -27.32 -1.33 -5.92
C CYS A 574 -27.23 -0.52 -4.63
N LEU A 575 -26.16 -0.71 -3.84
CA LEU A 575 -25.93 0.09 -2.63
C LEU A 575 -25.70 1.57 -2.96
N ALA A 576 -24.86 1.86 -3.95
CA ALA A 576 -24.63 3.24 -4.40
C ALA A 576 -25.91 3.92 -4.89
N TRP A 577 -26.71 3.20 -5.67
CA TRP A 577 -28.03 3.66 -6.13
C TRP A 577 -28.96 3.98 -4.95
N LYS A 578 -29.06 3.07 -3.98
CA LYS A 578 -29.85 3.25 -2.75
C LYS A 578 -29.42 4.50 -1.96
N LEU A 579 -28.12 4.83 -1.97
CA LEU A 579 -27.54 6.00 -1.31
C LEU A 579 -27.62 7.29 -2.13
N GLY A 580 -28.34 7.27 -3.27
CA GLY A 580 -28.57 8.43 -4.14
C GLY A 580 -27.54 8.65 -5.22
N MET A 581 -26.45 7.85 -5.30
CA MET A 581 -25.37 7.99 -6.28
C MET A 581 -25.70 7.24 -7.58
N LYS A 582 -26.67 7.74 -8.33
CA LYS A 582 -27.19 7.05 -9.53
C LYS A 582 -26.20 7.04 -10.69
N ASN A 583 -25.47 8.15 -10.91
CA ASN A 583 -24.50 8.25 -11.98
C ASN A 583 -23.28 7.35 -11.72
N VAL A 584 -22.74 7.38 -10.49
CA VAL A 584 -21.65 6.51 -10.05
C VAL A 584 -22.04 5.04 -10.13
N ALA A 585 -23.27 4.68 -9.74
CA ALA A 585 -23.78 3.31 -9.84
C ALA A 585 -23.85 2.80 -11.27
N ALA A 586 -24.22 3.66 -12.23
CA ALA A 586 -24.35 3.34 -13.65
C ALA A 586 -23.00 3.41 -14.42
N GLU A 587 -21.96 4.03 -13.85
CA GLU A 587 -20.67 4.21 -14.55
C GLU A 587 -20.01 2.85 -14.82
N LYS A 588 -19.59 2.67 -16.07
CA LYS A 588 -18.88 1.45 -16.50
C LYS A 588 -17.47 1.43 -15.91
N LYS A 589 -17.05 0.27 -15.40
CA LYS A 589 -15.67 0.12 -14.95
C LYS A 589 -14.69 0.39 -16.09
N ARG A 590 -13.79 1.35 -15.87
CA ARG A 590 -12.61 1.54 -16.69
C ARG A 590 -11.43 0.85 -16.01
N ALA A 591 -10.71 -0.03 -16.71
CA ALA A 591 -9.45 -0.54 -16.19
C ALA A 591 -8.48 0.64 -15.99
N VAL A 592 -7.64 0.59 -14.97
CA VAL A 592 -6.51 1.53 -14.78
C VAL A 592 -5.81 1.64 -16.12
N SER A 593 -5.89 2.82 -16.70
CA SER A 593 -6.02 3.00 -18.12
C SER A 593 -4.83 2.53 -18.97
N LYS A 594 -5.12 1.95 -20.15
CA LYS A 594 -4.21 1.76 -21.28
C LYS A 594 -3.22 2.92 -21.55
N PRO A 595 -3.54 4.22 -21.35
CA PRO A 595 -2.58 5.30 -21.54
C PRO A 595 -1.30 5.16 -20.70
N TRP A 596 -1.37 4.56 -19.50
CA TRP A 596 -0.21 4.29 -18.65
C TRP A 596 0.67 3.17 -19.18
N TYR A 597 0.06 2.11 -19.66
CA TYR A 597 0.74 1.00 -20.31
C TYR A 597 1.52 1.49 -21.54
N ASP A 598 0.95 2.41 -22.30
CA ASP A 598 1.58 3.01 -23.47
C ASP A 598 2.74 3.95 -23.11
N ILE A 599 2.68 4.69 -21.98
CA ILE A 599 3.79 5.51 -21.49
C ILE A 599 4.97 4.65 -21.04
N ILE A 600 4.70 3.55 -20.33
CA ILE A 600 5.74 2.66 -19.81
C ILE A 600 6.37 1.85 -20.95
N ASN A 601 5.60 1.33 -21.89
CA ASN A 601 6.11 0.68 -23.10
C ASN A 601 7.01 1.61 -23.91
N LEU A 602 6.68 2.90 -23.96
CA LEU A 602 7.49 3.91 -24.60
C LEU A 602 8.83 4.12 -23.90
N LEU A 603 8.81 4.15 -22.54
CA LEU A 603 10.03 4.27 -21.74
C LEU A 603 10.99 3.09 -21.98
N MET A 604 10.46 1.88 -22.10
CA MET A 604 11.26 0.68 -22.38
C MET A 604 11.87 0.73 -23.79
N MET A 605 11.17 1.26 -24.80
CA MET A 605 11.71 1.45 -26.15
C MET A 605 12.83 2.51 -26.23
N ILE A 606 12.84 3.47 -25.30
CA ILE A 606 13.88 4.53 -25.25
C ILE A 606 15.10 4.06 -24.46
N ILE A 607 14.90 3.25 -23.41
CA ILE A 607 15.96 2.80 -22.50
C ILE A 607 16.69 1.55 -23.02
N ASP A 608 16.01 0.69 -23.79
CA ASP A 608 16.59 -0.51 -24.40
C ASP A 608 16.25 -0.58 -25.91
N PRO A 609 17.02 0.10 -26.76
CA PRO A 609 16.80 0.09 -28.21
C PRO A 609 17.03 -1.29 -28.87
N VAL A 610 17.57 -2.27 -28.13
CA VAL A 610 17.87 -3.62 -28.63
C VAL A 610 16.66 -4.56 -28.58
N ARG A 611 15.66 -4.29 -27.72
CA ARG A 611 14.40 -5.06 -27.68
C ARG A 611 13.34 -4.49 -28.63
N ARG A 612 13.59 -4.54 -29.94
CA ARG A 612 12.49 -4.36 -30.92
C ARG A 612 11.69 -5.65 -30.98
N PRO A 613 10.34 -5.62 -30.77
CA PRO A 613 9.52 -6.78 -31.11
C PRO A 613 9.59 -6.96 -32.62
N HIS A 614 10.01 -8.14 -33.04
CA HIS A 614 9.92 -8.57 -34.45
C HIS A 614 8.42 -8.64 -34.80
N CYS A 615 7.90 -7.60 -35.45
CA CYS A 615 6.64 -7.70 -36.18
C CYS A 615 6.85 -8.65 -37.36
N GLN A 616 6.50 -9.91 -37.20
CA GLN A 616 6.28 -10.81 -38.32
C GLN A 616 5.02 -10.35 -39.05
N ASN A 617 5.21 -9.87 -40.28
CA ASN A 617 4.15 -9.69 -41.26
C ASN A 617 3.47 -11.03 -41.51
N GLY A 618 2.33 -11.26 -40.87
CA GLY A 618 1.46 -12.39 -41.11
C GLY A 618 0.50 -12.08 -42.26
N SER A 619 0.75 -12.66 -43.41
CA SER A 619 -0.14 -12.77 -44.51
C SER A 619 -1.49 -13.39 -44.11
N ARG A 620 -2.57 -12.83 -44.63
CA ARG A 620 -3.97 -13.28 -44.43
C ARG A 620 -4.15 -14.74 -44.84
N PRO A 621 -4.86 -15.60 -44.09
CA PRO A 621 -5.30 -16.88 -44.58
C PRO A 621 -6.61 -16.74 -45.35
N ILE A 622 -6.64 -17.41 -46.50
CA ILE A 622 -7.78 -17.62 -47.38
C ILE A 622 -8.77 -18.59 -46.70
N LYS A 623 -10.08 -18.29 -46.83
CA LYS A 623 -11.19 -19.14 -46.39
C LYS A 623 -11.17 -20.50 -47.10
N GLY A 624 -11.29 -21.59 -46.33
CA GLY A 624 -11.60 -22.93 -46.82
C GLY A 624 -12.36 -23.71 -45.73
N ASN A 625 -13.45 -24.32 -46.17
CA ASN A 625 -14.54 -24.97 -45.42
C ASN A 625 -14.14 -26.31 -44.75
N PRO A 626 -14.98 -26.89 -43.85
CA PRO A 626 -14.59 -27.89 -42.87
C PRO A 626 -14.85 -29.33 -43.28
N GLY A 627 -14.08 -30.24 -42.78
CA GLY A 627 -14.34 -31.67 -42.95
C GLY A 627 -13.47 -32.54 -42.05
N HIS A 628 -14.15 -33.21 -41.14
CA HIS A 628 -13.84 -34.48 -40.48
C HIS A 628 -12.38 -34.95 -40.31
N TYR A 629 -11.97 -35.21 -39.04
CA TYR A 629 -11.58 -36.56 -38.61
C TYR A 629 -11.41 -36.64 -37.09
N LEU A 630 -12.28 -37.46 -36.48
CA LEU A 630 -12.06 -38.08 -35.17
C LEU A 630 -10.99 -39.20 -35.31
N LYS A 631 -10.03 -39.24 -34.42
CA LYS A 631 -9.59 -40.54 -33.81
C LYS A 631 -8.69 -40.30 -32.58
N SER A 632 -9.12 -41.01 -31.56
CA SER A 632 -8.51 -41.43 -30.32
C SER A 632 -7.00 -41.65 -30.34
N CYS A 633 -6.29 -41.26 -29.27
CA CYS A 633 -5.25 -42.08 -28.66
C CYS A 633 -5.06 -41.71 -27.19
N SER A 634 -5.07 -42.76 -26.41
CA SER A 634 -4.99 -42.91 -24.97
C SER A 634 -3.63 -42.52 -24.37
N ASN A 635 -3.71 -42.07 -23.10
CA ASN A 635 -2.71 -42.15 -22.04
C ASN A 635 -1.38 -42.87 -22.36
N ARG A 636 -0.28 -42.14 -22.21
CA ARG A 636 0.95 -42.50 -21.49
C ARG A 636 2.01 -41.41 -21.64
N ASP A 637 2.74 -41.16 -20.52
CA ASP A 637 3.99 -40.42 -20.42
C ASP A 637 3.94 -38.90 -20.22
N THR A 638 3.62 -38.48 -18.98
CA THR A 638 3.85 -37.16 -18.41
C THR A 638 4.95 -37.10 -17.33
N SER A 639 5.99 -37.97 -17.42
CA SER A 639 7.07 -37.96 -16.42
C SER A 639 8.48 -37.63 -16.91
N LEU A 640 8.65 -37.22 -18.20
CA LEU A 640 10.00 -36.96 -18.74
C LEU A 640 10.22 -35.49 -19.25
N ALA A 641 9.26 -34.62 -19.20
CA ALA A 641 9.40 -33.24 -19.71
C ALA A 641 9.88 -32.20 -18.67
N MET A 642 10.00 -32.57 -17.38
CA MET A 642 10.41 -31.62 -16.31
C MET A 642 11.90 -31.64 -15.95
N ARG A 643 12.73 -32.44 -16.61
CA ARG A 643 14.18 -32.53 -16.30
C ARG A 643 15.14 -31.87 -17.30
N ARG A 644 14.65 -31.20 -18.35
CA ARG A 644 15.53 -30.56 -19.34
C ARG A 644 15.61 -29.04 -19.29
N ASN A 645 14.77 -28.33 -18.53
CA ASN A 645 14.80 -26.87 -18.47
C ASN A 645 15.62 -26.27 -17.31
N THR A 646 16.22 -27.08 -16.43
CA THR A 646 17.05 -26.58 -15.32
C THR A 646 18.53 -26.48 -15.66
N SER A 647 18.99 -27.02 -16.78
CA SER A 647 20.42 -26.99 -17.15
C SER A 647 20.81 -25.83 -18.07
N GLU A 648 19.86 -25.19 -18.77
CA GLU A 648 20.16 -24.00 -19.61
C GLU A 648 20.07 -22.68 -18.85
N ALA A 649 19.26 -22.59 -17.81
CA ALA A 649 19.23 -21.42 -16.93
C ALA A 649 20.51 -21.23 -16.10
N LEU A 650 21.21 -22.33 -15.79
CA LEU A 650 22.49 -22.26 -15.04
C LEU A 650 23.71 -21.90 -15.91
N LYS A 651 23.62 -22.01 -17.24
CA LYS A 651 24.71 -21.67 -18.16
C LYS A 651 24.76 -20.18 -18.54
N CYS A 652 23.67 -19.44 -18.38
CA CYS A 652 23.66 -17.99 -18.61
C CYS A 652 24.19 -17.17 -17.42
N THR A 653 24.21 -17.72 -16.20
CA THR A 653 24.65 -16.99 -14.99
C THR A 653 26.17 -17.02 -14.78
N ILE A 654 26.93 -17.88 -15.48
CA ILE A 654 28.38 -18.01 -15.32
C ILE A 654 29.16 -17.16 -16.32
N ALA A 655 28.54 -16.57 -17.33
CA ALA A 655 29.24 -15.76 -18.36
C ALA A 655 29.42 -14.27 -18.00
N PHE A 656 28.95 -13.79 -16.86
CA PHE A 656 29.04 -12.37 -16.46
C PHE A 656 30.04 -12.06 -15.35
N GLN A 657 30.89 -13.00 -14.96
CA GLN A 657 31.86 -12.81 -13.88
C GLN A 657 33.34 -12.80 -14.34
N ARG A 658 33.69 -12.29 -15.52
CA ARG A 658 35.10 -11.99 -15.83
C ARG A 658 35.22 -10.87 -16.86
N ALA A 659 35.32 -9.61 -16.40
CA ALA A 659 36.16 -8.57 -17.04
C ALA A 659 36.34 -7.38 -16.07
N PRO A 660 37.58 -7.06 -15.69
CA PRO A 660 37.85 -5.86 -14.90
C PRO A 660 38.28 -4.71 -15.81
N HIS A 661 37.97 -3.49 -15.38
CA HIS A 661 38.58 -2.20 -15.74
C HIS A 661 38.61 -1.76 -17.18
N LEU A 662 37.81 -0.76 -17.52
CA LEU A 662 38.17 0.30 -18.46
C LEU A 662 37.51 1.62 -18.02
N LEU A 663 38.35 2.49 -17.45
CA LEU A 663 38.13 3.92 -17.31
C LEU A 663 38.06 4.55 -18.70
N PHE A 664 36.98 5.28 -19.02
CA PHE A 664 37.03 6.25 -20.11
C PHE A 664 36.85 7.66 -19.54
N LEU A 665 37.95 8.38 -19.53
CA LEU A 665 38.00 9.83 -19.45
C LEU A 665 37.47 10.40 -20.79
N VAL A 666 36.42 11.19 -20.73
CA VAL A 666 36.04 12.07 -21.85
C VAL A 666 36.42 13.48 -21.48
N SER A 667 37.49 13.95 -22.16
CA SER A 667 37.96 15.32 -22.21
C SER A 667 36.96 16.15 -23.02
N LEU A 668 36.43 17.19 -22.44
CA LEU A 668 35.75 18.28 -23.15
C LEU A 668 36.80 19.32 -23.54
N SER A 669 37.11 19.44 -24.83
CA SER A 669 37.79 20.58 -25.39
C SER A 669 36.80 21.57 -25.99
N SER A 670 36.87 22.80 -25.52
CA SER A 670 36.23 24.01 -26.01
C SER A 670 36.63 24.38 -27.42
N GLY A 671 35.70 24.91 -28.20
CA GLY A 671 36.04 25.54 -29.48
C GLY A 671 34.81 26.14 -30.16
N LEU A 672 34.71 27.51 -30.05
CA LEU A 672 33.91 28.45 -30.86
C LEU A 672 32.38 28.35 -30.85
#